data_48bdea823fde7410bdf345bb868a5bd9
#
_entry.id   48bdea823fde7410bdf345bb868a5bd9
#
_cell.length_a   1.000
_cell.length_b   1.000
_cell.length_c   1.000
_cell.angle_alpha   90.00
_cell.angle_beta   90.00
_cell.angle_gamma   90.00
#
_symmetry.space_group_name_H-M   'P 1'
#
loop_
_entity.id
_entity.type
_entity.pdbx_description
1 polymer ?
#
loop_
_entity_poly.entity_id
_entity_poly.type
_entity_poly.pdbx_seq_one_letter_code
_entity_poly.pdbx_strand_id
1 'polypeptide(L)'
;MVKRTLAVALASCSIASQASTVDTTKVEALNDVVVMGVKARENAPFAVASINKKSLQDFSKSGKELPFLFARTPGIIAWSENGVGTGTSYMRIRGAGDSRINVTLDGVPLNSPEDQCVFWANMNSYASLLGNVQIQRGVGTSSNGDGAFGGTIAMTSKAPSYKPSLEVSGSYGSFATYNFGGSFSSGLLWEHLIIDGAYHETNTDGFVNGTSGRSGSYYGGVTFFNEEGNLTIRYKNIGNFESTGQAWNGVTAGNDDYSVNSRLGFETYEDMYKAGLGKYNSLYEHFEPDWKGGWTVSRYKMADGSLWDKTTDNFWQNHNILSMAWQIDANWNMSASLHYTHGHGYYEEFRYKNKLKKFGLGPFILSNGEELKKTDFVRQKGLTQDAYGMNWNINYKDEDWDVVGGVSMQNFEGNHYGYLTYVKDEELRKNILSDGKYTYYDSNATKSDNNIFAKATYNITDAFSTFVDMQYRHVGYITTGINDKFIKNSDGTYRNHQLDINAKYDFFNPKAGFSFHQDGHNAYASYALSHREPERNNFTDNGNYPAPKKEAVYDLEIGYNYQAKNWFAGVNLYRMDYDDQFVQTGLVSDIGEKLTTNIKDSYRMGVEISAGWSPLKWLTIEGNAALSKNKIKDFDEVVETYDADWNDLDPTVIHYDNSTLAFSPSAILNGFVDFHFGGFQAVWHTNYVSRQYLDNTENSKRSLPSYCVSNASLNYTLDSKNMNIGVKETVFGVSFNNIFNKRYAANGWVYSAIVGDDYSNDNRYYQIGYIPMAGFTVMGNITLKF
;
A
#
# COMPACT_ATOMS: atom_id res chain seq x y z
N MET A 1 8.87 34.81 -0.99
CA MET A 1 8.34 33.98 -2.09
C MET A 1 6.82 33.76 -1.97
N VAL A 2 6.27 33.45 -0.81
CA VAL A 2 4.81 33.17 -0.62
C VAL A 2 3.87 34.30 -1.05
N LYS A 3 4.22 35.57 -0.83
CA LYS A 3 3.38 36.70 -1.25
C LYS A 3 3.24 36.92 -2.77
N ARG A 4 4.23 36.47 -3.55
CA ARG A 4 4.17 36.60 -5.04
C ARG A 4 3.40 35.44 -5.68
N THR A 5 3.43 34.25 -5.09
CA THR A 5 2.70 33.09 -5.59
C THR A 5 1.19 33.21 -5.35
N LEU A 6 0.79 33.79 -4.20
CA LEU A 6 -0.62 34.04 -3.91
C LEU A 6 -1.22 35.13 -4.84
N ALA A 7 -0.42 36.13 -5.22
CA ALA A 7 -0.86 37.19 -6.14
C ALA A 7 -1.06 36.70 -7.59
N VAL A 8 -0.27 35.72 -8.04
CA VAL A 8 -0.44 35.11 -9.38
C VAL A 8 -1.68 34.20 -9.42
N ALA A 9 -1.97 33.46 -8.35
CA ALA A 9 -3.18 32.64 -8.25
C ALA A 9 -4.46 33.49 -8.21
N LEU A 10 -4.43 34.65 -7.55
CA LEU A 10 -5.57 35.58 -7.47
C LEU A 10 -5.77 36.38 -8.76
N ALA A 11 -4.72 36.66 -9.53
CA ALA A 11 -4.82 37.38 -10.81
C ALA A 11 -5.39 36.50 -11.94
N SER A 12 -5.23 35.17 -11.88
CA SER A 12 -5.80 34.27 -12.88
C SER A 12 -7.29 33.99 -12.70
N CYS A 13 -7.88 34.29 -11.52
CA CYS A 13 -9.32 34.15 -11.29
C CYS A 13 -10.20 35.24 -11.88
N SER A 14 -9.63 36.30 -12.46
CA SER A 14 -10.38 37.44 -13.05
C SER A 14 -10.66 37.33 -14.56
N ILE A 15 -10.32 36.22 -15.21
CA ILE A 15 -10.67 35.98 -16.61
C ILE A 15 -12.03 35.24 -16.66
N ALA A 16 -13.00 36.03 -16.66
CA ALA A 16 -14.35 36.08 -17.22
C ALA A 16 -15.15 34.82 -17.54
N SER A 17 -16.26 34.84 -16.96
CA SER A 17 -17.51 34.16 -17.24
C SER A 17 -18.06 34.39 -18.66
N GLN A 18 -17.99 33.39 -19.52
CA GLN A 18 -19.10 33.05 -20.41
C GLN A 18 -19.60 31.65 -20.02
N ALA A 19 -20.73 31.63 -19.36
CA ALA A 19 -21.38 30.38 -18.96
C ALA A 19 -22.03 29.75 -20.21
N SER A 20 -21.40 28.77 -20.80
CA SER A 20 -22.08 27.90 -21.76
C SER A 20 -22.94 26.88 -21.00
N THR A 21 -24.10 26.54 -21.57
CA THR A 21 -25.02 25.54 -21.05
C THR A 21 -24.55 24.14 -21.44
N VAL A 22 -23.36 23.73 -21.02
CA VAL A 22 -22.86 22.36 -21.27
C VAL A 22 -23.58 21.38 -20.35
N ASP A 23 -24.09 20.32 -20.93
CA ASP A 23 -24.72 19.22 -20.22
C ASP A 23 -23.67 18.44 -19.40
N THR A 24 -23.58 18.74 -18.11
CA THR A 24 -22.61 18.16 -17.20
C THR A 24 -22.81 16.65 -17.00
N THR A 25 -23.99 16.12 -17.30
CA THR A 25 -24.30 14.68 -17.18
C THR A 25 -23.59 13.85 -18.25
N LYS A 26 -23.38 14.37 -19.44
CA LYS A 26 -22.63 13.69 -20.51
C LYS A 26 -21.16 13.48 -20.19
N VAL A 27 -20.56 14.36 -19.42
CA VAL A 27 -19.13 14.31 -19.10
C VAL A 27 -18.84 13.42 -17.91
N GLU A 28 -19.75 13.32 -16.93
CA GLU A 28 -19.66 12.28 -15.89
C GLU A 28 -19.73 10.89 -16.53
N ALA A 29 -20.63 10.69 -17.51
CA ALA A 29 -20.72 9.44 -18.25
C ALA A 29 -19.44 9.11 -19.04
N LEU A 30 -18.76 10.11 -19.66
CA LEU A 30 -17.50 9.88 -20.38
C LEU A 30 -16.31 9.57 -19.45
N ASN A 31 -16.28 10.11 -18.24
CA ASN A 31 -15.26 9.71 -17.26
C ASN A 31 -15.42 8.25 -16.83
N ASP A 32 -16.62 7.74 -16.74
CA ASP A 32 -16.85 6.32 -16.44
C ASP A 32 -16.38 5.39 -17.59
N VAL A 33 -16.40 5.84 -18.84
CA VAL A 33 -15.88 5.06 -19.98
C VAL A 33 -14.40 4.76 -19.87
N VAL A 34 -13.59 5.69 -19.34
CA VAL A 34 -12.14 5.51 -19.19
C VAL A 34 -11.78 4.36 -18.26
N VAL A 35 -12.59 4.08 -17.24
CA VAL A 35 -12.32 3.05 -16.22
C VAL A 35 -13.07 1.73 -16.41
N MET A 36 -13.80 1.58 -17.51
CA MET A 36 -14.67 0.38 -17.74
C MET A 36 -13.92 -0.96 -17.73
N GLY A 37 -12.64 -0.97 -18.09
CA GLY A 37 -11.83 -2.20 -18.09
C GLY A 37 -11.59 -2.79 -16.70
N VAL A 38 -11.59 -1.97 -15.63
CA VAL A 38 -11.22 -2.39 -14.27
C VAL A 38 -12.32 -2.17 -13.24
N LYS A 39 -13.28 -1.29 -13.51
CA LYS A 39 -14.38 -0.97 -12.60
C LYS A 39 -15.51 -1.99 -12.73
N ALA A 40 -15.95 -2.55 -11.61
CA ALA A 40 -17.16 -3.35 -11.57
C ALA A 40 -18.39 -2.44 -11.62
N ARG A 41 -19.46 -2.89 -12.26
CA ARG A 41 -20.76 -2.19 -12.26
C ARG A 41 -21.45 -2.34 -10.91
N GLU A 42 -22.45 -1.50 -10.63
CA GLU A 42 -23.23 -1.57 -9.38
C GLU A 42 -23.87 -2.95 -9.14
N ASN A 43 -24.28 -3.63 -10.21
CA ASN A 43 -24.89 -4.97 -10.15
C ASN A 43 -23.91 -6.10 -10.49
N ALA A 44 -22.60 -5.83 -10.45
CA ALA A 44 -21.61 -6.85 -10.75
C ALA A 44 -21.64 -7.96 -9.70
N PRO A 45 -21.44 -9.22 -10.12
CA PRO A 45 -21.49 -10.38 -9.23
C PRO A 45 -20.18 -10.55 -8.44
N PHE A 46 -19.76 -9.52 -7.74
CA PHE A 46 -18.54 -9.45 -6.94
C PHE A 46 -18.78 -8.68 -5.64
N ALA A 47 -17.94 -8.94 -4.63
CA ALA A 47 -17.91 -8.20 -3.38
C ALA A 47 -17.27 -6.81 -3.59
N VAL A 48 -18.08 -5.80 -3.86
CA VAL A 48 -17.65 -4.43 -4.18
C VAL A 48 -18.01 -3.46 -3.07
N ALA A 49 -17.10 -2.52 -2.77
CA ALA A 49 -17.37 -1.34 -1.96
C ALA A 49 -16.94 -0.09 -2.74
N SER A 50 -17.73 0.98 -2.67
CA SER A 50 -17.44 2.25 -3.33
C SER A 50 -17.25 3.36 -2.31
N ILE A 51 -16.17 4.14 -2.47
CA ILE A 51 -15.85 5.32 -1.65
C ILE A 51 -16.07 6.54 -2.52
N ASN A 52 -17.01 7.39 -2.12
CA ASN A 52 -17.41 8.55 -2.88
C ASN A 52 -16.48 9.77 -2.66
N LYS A 53 -16.63 10.77 -3.52
CA LYS A 53 -15.87 12.02 -3.52
C LYS A 53 -15.88 12.73 -2.16
N LYS A 54 -17.03 12.77 -1.46
CA LYS A 54 -17.13 13.45 -0.16
C LYS A 54 -16.25 12.77 0.88
N SER A 55 -16.32 11.44 0.99
CA SER A 55 -15.49 10.66 1.92
C SER A 55 -13.99 10.83 1.63
N LEU A 56 -13.59 10.87 0.37
CA LEU A 56 -12.21 11.12 -0.05
C LEU A 56 -11.75 12.53 0.34
N GLN A 57 -12.57 13.56 0.08
CA GLN A 57 -12.27 14.94 0.44
C GLN A 57 -12.17 15.16 1.96
N ASP A 58 -13.06 14.54 2.73
CA ASP A 58 -13.00 14.61 4.19
C ASP A 58 -11.77 13.90 4.74
N PHE A 59 -11.41 12.75 4.14
CA PHE A 59 -10.24 11.98 4.53
C PHE A 59 -8.92 12.67 4.16
N SER A 60 -8.82 13.36 3.03
CA SER A 60 -7.59 14.04 2.58
C SER A 60 -7.04 15.06 3.58
N LYS A 61 -7.88 15.55 4.49
CA LYS A 61 -7.54 16.51 5.55
C LYS A 61 -6.93 15.84 6.78
N SER A 62 -6.96 14.52 6.86
CA SER A 62 -6.46 13.75 8.01
C SER A 62 -4.94 13.63 8.05
N GLY A 63 -4.25 13.92 6.94
CA GLY A 63 -2.80 13.67 6.76
C GLY A 63 -2.43 12.19 6.67
N LYS A 64 -3.42 11.29 6.69
CA LYS A 64 -3.19 9.83 6.57
C LYS A 64 -3.25 9.37 5.12
N GLU A 65 -2.56 8.28 4.83
CA GLU A 65 -2.55 7.62 3.54
C GLU A 65 -3.81 6.76 3.30
N LEU A 66 -4.16 6.54 2.04
CA LEU A 66 -5.38 5.87 1.59
C LEU A 66 -5.68 4.51 2.25
N PRO A 67 -4.71 3.63 2.59
CA PRO A 67 -4.97 2.39 3.31
C PRO A 67 -5.85 2.54 4.54
N PHE A 68 -5.68 3.64 5.30
CA PHE A 68 -6.48 3.91 6.50
C PHE A 68 -7.94 4.27 6.21
N LEU A 69 -8.24 4.78 5.01
CA LEU A 69 -9.61 4.94 4.53
C LEU A 69 -10.19 3.59 4.09
N PHE A 70 -9.41 2.80 3.36
CA PHE A 70 -9.83 1.50 2.86
C PHE A 70 -10.10 0.50 3.99
N ALA A 71 -9.39 0.61 5.13
CA ALA A 71 -9.61 -0.22 6.32
C ALA A 71 -11.01 -0.06 6.97
N ARG A 72 -11.82 0.90 6.52
CA ARG A 72 -13.24 1.01 6.89
C ARG A 72 -14.13 0.02 6.14
N THR A 73 -13.60 -0.63 5.11
CA THR A 73 -14.26 -1.68 4.32
C THR A 73 -14.09 -3.05 4.98
N PRO A 74 -15.07 -3.99 4.88
CA PRO A 74 -14.95 -5.32 5.46
C PRO A 74 -13.68 -6.05 5.03
N GLY A 75 -13.02 -6.74 5.96
CA GLY A 75 -11.88 -7.60 5.70
C GLY A 75 -10.57 -6.88 5.37
N ILE A 76 -10.47 -5.55 5.57
CA ILE A 76 -9.27 -4.76 5.33
C ILE A 76 -8.65 -4.30 6.63
N ILE A 77 -7.32 -4.43 6.74
CA ILE A 77 -6.50 -3.86 7.80
C ILE A 77 -5.43 -2.96 7.20
N ALA A 78 -5.02 -1.92 7.94
CA ALA A 78 -3.95 -0.99 7.54
C ALA A 78 -3.07 -0.64 8.74
N TRP A 79 -1.80 -0.35 8.46
CA TRP A 79 -0.81 0.11 9.44
C TRP A 79 0.25 0.98 8.77
N SER A 80 1.07 1.66 9.58
CA SER A 80 2.25 2.41 9.10
C SER A 80 3.42 2.23 10.05
N GLU A 81 4.64 2.27 9.55
CA GLU A 81 5.86 2.10 10.35
C GLU A 81 6.08 3.26 11.33
N ASN A 82 5.74 4.47 10.96
CA ASN A 82 5.85 5.64 11.82
C ASN A 82 4.75 5.74 12.90
N GLY A 83 3.73 4.88 12.84
CA GLY A 83 2.64 4.78 13.80
C GLY A 83 1.54 5.85 13.69
N VAL A 84 1.67 6.85 12.84
CA VAL A 84 0.67 7.94 12.70
C VAL A 84 -0.19 7.85 11.45
N GLY A 85 0.16 6.96 10.51
CA GLY A 85 -0.61 6.72 9.29
C GLY A 85 -0.15 7.56 8.09
N THR A 86 1.04 8.16 8.15
CA THR A 86 1.66 8.86 7.04
C THR A 86 3.14 8.49 6.96
N GLY A 87 3.63 8.15 5.77
CA GLY A 87 4.96 7.55 5.55
C GLY A 87 4.98 6.04 5.78
N THR A 88 5.28 5.29 4.73
CA THR A 88 5.41 3.83 4.68
C THR A 88 4.21 3.09 5.31
N SER A 89 3.05 3.23 4.65
CA SER A 89 1.81 2.53 5.03
C SER A 89 1.59 1.29 4.19
N TYR A 90 0.89 0.33 4.77
CA TYR A 90 0.56 -0.96 4.16
C TYR A 90 -0.88 -1.35 4.44
N MET A 91 -1.39 -2.33 3.69
CA MET A 91 -2.72 -2.90 3.91
C MET A 91 -2.78 -4.39 3.57
N ARG A 92 -3.85 -5.05 3.99
CA ARG A 92 -4.24 -6.40 3.58
C ARG A 92 -5.73 -6.46 3.31
N ILE A 93 -6.12 -7.21 2.29
CA ILE A 93 -7.52 -7.54 1.99
C ILE A 93 -7.70 -9.04 2.23
N ARG A 94 -8.62 -9.43 3.15
CA ARG A 94 -8.85 -10.85 3.53
C ARG A 94 -7.58 -11.60 3.93
N GLY A 95 -6.58 -10.88 4.47
CA GLY A 95 -5.26 -11.40 4.80
C GLY A 95 -4.27 -11.51 3.62
N ALA A 96 -4.69 -11.24 2.38
CA ALA A 96 -3.78 -11.10 1.24
C ALA A 96 -3.00 -9.79 1.33
N GLY A 97 -1.69 -9.85 1.16
CA GLY A 97 -0.80 -8.69 1.25
C GLY A 97 -0.85 -7.76 0.03
N ASP A 98 -0.16 -6.64 0.12
CA ASP A 98 -0.15 -5.55 -0.87
C ASP A 98 0.17 -6.03 -2.29
N SER A 99 1.11 -6.96 -2.43
CA SER A 99 1.52 -7.50 -3.74
C SER A 99 0.45 -8.38 -4.41
N ARG A 100 -0.66 -8.72 -3.73
CA ARG A 100 -1.81 -9.45 -4.28
C ARG A 100 -3.00 -8.54 -4.56
N ILE A 101 -2.80 -7.22 -4.45
CA ILE A 101 -3.84 -6.21 -4.66
C ILE A 101 -3.49 -5.42 -5.91
N ASN A 102 -4.34 -5.52 -6.93
CA ASN A 102 -4.21 -4.71 -8.13
C ASN A 102 -4.72 -3.29 -7.86
N VAL A 103 -3.92 -2.27 -8.16
CA VAL A 103 -4.26 -0.86 -7.95
C VAL A 103 -4.16 -0.11 -9.28
N THR A 104 -5.22 0.57 -9.67
CA THR A 104 -5.24 1.36 -10.91
C THR A 104 -5.71 2.78 -10.67
N LEU A 105 -5.23 3.71 -11.50
CA LEU A 105 -5.74 5.07 -11.61
C LEU A 105 -6.25 5.29 -13.04
N ASP A 106 -7.56 5.53 -13.18
CA ASP A 106 -8.21 5.66 -14.49
C ASP A 106 -7.88 4.51 -15.45
N GLY A 107 -7.80 3.29 -14.93
CA GLY A 107 -7.47 2.08 -15.67
C GLY A 107 -5.98 1.85 -15.93
N VAL A 108 -5.10 2.78 -15.55
CA VAL A 108 -3.65 2.61 -15.65
C VAL A 108 -3.11 1.91 -14.40
N PRO A 109 -2.35 0.79 -14.51
CA PRO A 109 -1.74 0.13 -13.38
C PRO A 109 -0.75 1.03 -12.64
N LEU A 110 -0.79 1.02 -11.32
CA LEU A 110 0.12 1.77 -10.44
C LEU A 110 1.07 0.87 -9.63
N ASN A 111 0.83 -0.43 -9.62
CA ASN A 111 1.73 -1.38 -8.96
C ASN A 111 3.13 -1.30 -9.58
N SER A 112 4.18 -1.29 -8.73
CA SER A 112 5.55 -1.50 -9.19
C SER A 112 5.63 -2.85 -9.93
N PRO A 113 6.13 -2.91 -11.15
CA PRO A 113 6.10 -4.16 -11.91
C PRO A 113 6.92 -5.31 -11.29
N GLU A 114 7.98 -5.03 -10.54
CA GLU A 114 8.81 -6.05 -9.89
C GLU A 114 8.28 -6.45 -8.51
N ASP A 115 7.90 -5.48 -7.66
CA ASP A 115 7.41 -5.72 -6.31
C ASP A 115 5.92 -6.02 -6.28
N GLN A 116 5.23 -5.76 -7.40
CA GLN A 116 3.81 -6.00 -7.63
C GLN A 116 2.90 -5.33 -6.60
N CYS A 117 3.39 -4.32 -5.90
CA CYS A 117 2.67 -3.54 -4.91
C CYS A 117 2.74 -2.04 -5.19
N VAL A 118 1.97 -1.29 -4.43
CA VAL A 118 1.98 0.16 -4.44
C VAL A 118 2.63 0.66 -3.16
N PHE A 119 3.56 1.58 -3.28
CA PHE A 119 4.13 2.31 -2.14
C PHE A 119 3.24 3.52 -1.82
N TRP A 120 2.38 3.40 -0.81
CA TRP A 120 1.35 4.39 -0.48
C TRP A 120 1.93 5.73 -0.03
N ALA A 121 3.14 5.74 0.51
CA ALA A 121 3.86 6.96 0.88
C ALA A 121 4.07 7.89 -0.34
N ASN A 122 4.32 7.32 -1.53
CA ASN A 122 4.38 8.04 -2.81
C ASN A 122 3.03 8.63 -3.25
N MET A 123 1.92 8.19 -2.66
CA MET A 123 0.56 8.61 -3.02
C MET A 123 -0.19 9.28 -1.87
N ASN A 124 0.52 9.84 -0.91
CA ASN A 124 -0.06 10.44 0.30
C ASN A 124 -1.21 11.43 0.02
N SER A 125 -1.08 12.22 -1.02
CA SER A 125 -2.06 13.27 -1.35
C SER A 125 -3.17 12.84 -2.32
N TYR A 126 -3.19 11.57 -2.77
CA TYR A 126 -4.13 11.12 -3.81
C TYR A 126 -5.59 11.24 -3.41
N ALA A 127 -5.94 11.10 -2.13
CA ALA A 127 -7.31 11.30 -1.66
C ALA A 127 -7.92 12.64 -2.13
N SER A 128 -7.10 13.69 -2.27
CA SER A 128 -7.51 15.00 -2.76
C SER A 128 -7.71 15.05 -4.28
N LEU A 129 -7.08 14.16 -5.04
CA LEU A 129 -7.11 14.09 -6.50
C LEU A 129 -8.21 13.16 -7.02
N LEU A 130 -8.76 12.30 -6.16
CA LEU A 130 -9.71 11.26 -6.54
C LEU A 130 -11.16 11.74 -6.46
N GLY A 131 -11.99 11.28 -7.41
CA GLY A 131 -13.44 11.44 -7.43
C GLY A 131 -14.19 10.24 -6.86
N ASN A 132 -13.64 9.04 -7.05
CA ASN A 132 -14.22 7.78 -6.58
C ASN A 132 -13.13 6.73 -6.42
N VAL A 133 -13.33 5.80 -5.49
CA VAL A 133 -12.55 4.57 -5.40
C VAL A 133 -13.50 3.39 -5.29
N GLN A 134 -13.25 2.36 -6.08
CA GLN A 134 -13.96 1.10 -5.98
C GLN A 134 -12.99 0.02 -5.49
N ILE A 135 -13.39 -0.69 -4.44
CA ILE A 135 -12.63 -1.79 -3.84
C ILE A 135 -13.39 -3.09 -4.13
N GLN A 136 -12.80 -3.96 -4.94
CA GLN A 136 -13.27 -5.31 -5.20
C GLN A 136 -12.45 -6.27 -4.35
N ARG A 137 -13.10 -7.07 -3.53
CA ARG A 137 -12.46 -8.09 -2.69
C ARG A 137 -12.53 -9.44 -3.41
N GLY A 138 -11.45 -10.25 -3.29
CA GLY A 138 -11.29 -11.48 -4.07
C GLY A 138 -10.80 -11.22 -5.50
N VAL A 139 -10.96 -12.19 -6.38
CA VAL A 139 -10.43 -12.14 -7.76
C VAL A 139 -11.05 -11.03 -8.61
N GLY A 140 -12.31 -10.69 -8.42
CA GLY A 140 -12.96 -9.59 -9.13
C GLY A 140 -13.02 -9.75 -10.66
N THR A 141 -13.21 -8.64 -11.39
CA THR A 141 -13.23 -8.63 -12.86
C THR A 141 -11.84 -8.63 -13.47
N SER A 142 -11.69 -9.06 -14.73
CA SER A 142 -10.46 -8.89 -15.49
C SER A 142 -10.13 -7.41 -15.68
N SER A 143 -8.85 -7.09 -15.71
CA SER A 143 -8.38 -5.71 -15.73
C SER A 143 -7.27 -5.51 -16.78
N ASN A 144 -7.01 -4.27 -17.09
CA ASN A 144 -5.81 -3.85 -17.81
C ASN A 144 -4.62 -3.93 -16.85
N GLY A 145 -3.63 -4.74 -17.16
CA GLY A 145 -2.45 -4.95 -16.32
C GLY A 145 -2.54 -6.20 -15.45
N ASP A 146 -1.99 -6.15 -14.24
CA ASP A 146 -1.88 -7.29 -13.34
C ASP A 146 -3.22 -7.96 -13.08
N GLY A 147 -3.23 -9.28 -13.07
CA GLY A 147 -4.43 -10.04 -12.72
C GLY A 147 -4.84 -9.77 -11.27
N ALA A 148 -6.11 -9.45 -11.04
CA ALA A 148 -6.65 -9.37 -9.69
C ALA A 148 -6.56 -10.74 -9.01
N PHE A 149 -5.89 -10.81 -7.86
CA PHE A 149 -5.64 -12.07 -7.15
C PHE A 149 -6.26 -12.07 -5.74
N GLY A 150 -5.93 -11.07 -4.92
CA GLY A 150 -6.51 -10.89 -3.57
C GLY A 150 -7.54 -9.76 -3.50
N GLY A 151 -7.49 -8.84 -4.43
CA GLY A 151 -8.39 -7.70 -4.54
C GLY A 151 -7.99 -6.72 -5.63
N THR A 152 -8.90 -5.79 -5.95
CA THR A 152 -8.62 -4.67 -6.87
C THR A 152 -9.08 -3.36 -6.25
N ILE A 153 -8.24 -2.33 -6.33
CA ILE A 153 -8.56 -0.95 -5.97
C ILE A 153 -8.54 -0.12 -7.25
N ALA A 154 -9.71 0.19 -7.78
CA ALA A 154 -9.88 1.01 -8.96
C ALA A 154 -10.15 2.46 -8.54
N MET A 155 -9.15 3.31 -8.69
CA MET A 155 -9.22 4.74 -8.41
C MET A 155 -9.61 5.51 -9.66
N THR A 156 -10.53 6.47 -9.50
CA THR A 156 -10.94 7.38 -10.57
C THR A 156 -10.56 8.80 -10.17
N SER A 157 -9.81 9.49 -11.01
CA SER A 157 -9.44 10.90 -10.79
C SER A 157 -10.69 11.80 -10.80
N LYS A 158 -10.62 12.95 -10.11
CA LYS A 158 -11.68 13.97 -10.17
C LYS A 158 -11.97 14.37 -11.62
N ALA A 159 -13.24 14.46 -11.97
CA ALA A 159 -13.65 15.12 -13.18
C ALA A 159 -13.24 16.60 -13.15
N PRO A 160 -12.75 17.16 -14.26
CA PRO A 160 -12.44 18.58 -14.34
C PRO A 160 -13.71 19.43 -14.12
N SER A 161 -13.57 20.56 -13.44
CA SER A 161 -14.71 21.46 -13.18
C SER A 161 -14.99 22.35 -14.39
N TYR A 162 -16.23 22.35 -14.86
CA TYR A 162 -16.68 23.28 -15.93
C TYR A 162 -16.73 24.75 -15.48
N LYS A 163 -16.79 24.98 -14.17
CA LYS A 163 -16.76 26.34 -13.61
C LYS A 163 -15.39 26.61 -12.99
N PRO A 164 -14.86 27.83 -13.13
CA PRO A 164 -13.66 28.22 -12.42
C PRO A 164 -13.79 27.94 -10.93
N SER A 165 -12.78 27.34 -10.36
CA SER A 165 -12.77 26.98 -8.95
C SER A 165 -11.35 26.98 -8.37
N LEU A 166 -11.24 27.33 -7.10
CA LEU A 166 -10.03 27.27 -6.31
C LEU A 166 -10.40 26.69 -4.94
N GLU A 167 -9.65 25.70 -4.49
CA GLU A 167 -9.75 25.16 -3.13
C GLU A 167 -8.36 25.24 -2.48
N VAL A 168 -8.31 25.71 -1.23
CA VAL A 168 -7.09 25.72 -0.41
C VAL A 168 -7.39 25.10 0.92
N SER A 169 -6.54 24.20 1.39
CA SER A 169 -6.70 23.52 2.66
C SER A 169 -5.40 23.49 3.47
N GLY A 170 -5.55 23.47 4.79
CA GLY A 170 -4.45 23.26 5.72
C GLY A 170 -4.92 22.53 6.96
N SER A 171 -4.04 21.71 7.52
CA SER A 171 -4.28 20.99 8.77
C SER A 171 -3.00 20.94 9.61
N TYR A 172 -3.19 20.85 10.95
CA TYR A 172 -2.09 20.72 11.90
C TYR A 172 -2.54 19.88 13.10
N GLY A 173 -1.64 19.07 13.65
CA GLY A 173 -1.96 18.19 14.75
C GLY A 173 -0.77 17.57 15.50
N SER A 174 -1.06 16.47 16.17
CA SER A 174 -0.09 15.72 16.98
C SER A 174 1.14 15.33 16.17
N PHE A 175 2.30 15.22 16.83
CA PHE A 175 3.61 14.93 16.23
C PHE A 175 4.01 15.95 15.16
N ALA A 176 3.68 17.24 15.39
CA ALA A 176 3.89 18.32 14.43
C ALA A 176 3.40 17.99 13.01
N THR A 177 2.44 17.04 12.90
CA THR A 177 1.91 16.66 11.60
C THR A 177 1.15 17.84 11.00
N TYR A 178 1.53 18.25 9.80
CA TYR A 178 0.79 19.22 9.02
C TYR A 178 0.58 18.75 7.59
N ASN A 179 -0.54 19.15 7.03
CA ASN A 179 -0.85 18.95 5.63
C ASN A 179 -1.34 20.28 5.07
N PHE A 180 -0.87 20.66 3.90
CA PHE A 180 -1.39 21.81 3.19
C PHE A 180 -1.47 21.51 1.70
N GLY A 181 -2.41 22.17 1.05
CA GLY A 181 -2.52 22.03 -0.38
C GLY A 181 -3.62 22.88 -0.98
N GLY A 182 -3.73 22.79 -2.27
CA GLY A 182 -4.76 23.46 -3.03
C GLY A 182 -4.93 22.87 -4.41
N SER A 183 -6.10 23.11 -5.00
CA SER A 183 -6.43 22.71 -6.35
C SER A 183 -7.20 23.81 -7.05
N PHE A 184 -7.03 23.91 -8.36
CA PHE A 184 -7.75 24.86 -9.19
C PHE A 184 -8.27 24.20 -10.46
N SER A 185 -9.31 24.81 -11.05
CA SER A 185 -9.76 24.55 -12.41
C SER A 185 -10.03 25.89 -13.11
N SER A 186 -9.63 26.00 -14.37
CA SER A 186 -9.93 27.16 -15.21
C SER A 186 -11.43 27.31 -15.50
N GLY A 187 -12.21 26.25 -15.32
CA GLY A 187 -13.49 26.10 -15.98
C GLY A 187 -13.33 25.86 -17.48
N LEU A 188 -14.45 25.75 -18.17
CA LEU A 188 -14.46 25.53 -19.63
C LEU A 188 -14.00 26.79 -20.37
N LEU A 189 -12.88 26.67 -21.10
CA LEU A 189 -12.30 27.69 -21.94
C LEU A 189 -12.68 27.39 -23.39
N TRP A 190 -13.11 28.41 -24.13
CA TRP A 190 -13.42 28.33 -25.58
C TRP A 190 -14.34 27.13 -25.92
N GLU A 191 -15.21 26.71 -24.98
CA GLU A 191 -16.15 25.61 -25.13
C GLU A 191 -15.51 24.20 -25.25
N HIS A 192 -14.17 24.12 -25.29
CA HIS A 192 -13.46 22.85 -25.57
C HIS A 192 -12.38 22.47 -24.60
N LEU A 193 -11.85 23.38 -23.77
CA LEU A 193 -10.65 23.13 -23.01
C LEU A 193 -10.85 23.41 -21.53
N ILE A 194 -10.34 22.51 -20.67
CA ILE A 194 -10.20 22.76 -19.23
C ILE A 194 -8.74 22.52 -18.83
N ILE A 195 -8.18 23.45 -18.04
CA ILE A 195 -6.88 23.31 -17.39
C ILE A 195 -7.12 23.21 -15.91
N ASP A 196 -6.60 22.16 -15.26
CA ASP A 196 -6.71 21.94 -13.84
C ASP A 196 -5.36 21.56 -13.23
N GLY A 197 -5.20 21.83 -11.94
CA GLY A 197 -3.97 21.53 -11.24
C GLY A 197 -4.17 21.45 -9.74
N ALA A 198 -3.23 20.77 -9.08
CA ALA A 198 -3.21 20.65 -7.62
C ALA A 198 -1.80 20.50 -7.07
N TYR A 199 -1.61 20.88 -5.83
CA TYR A 199 -0.43 20.61 -5.02
C TYR A 199 -0.83 20.28 -3.61
N HIS A 200 -0.25 19.21 -3.05
CA HIS A 200 -0.45 18.82 -1.66
C HIS A 200 0.86 18.31 -1.07
N GLU A 201 1.08 18.61 0.20
CA GLU A 201 2.24 18.19 0.96
C GLU A 201 1.85 17.84 2.40
N THR A 202 2.42 16.77 2.92
CA THR A 202 2.29 16.32 4.31
C THR A 202 3.67 16.19 4.94
N ASN A 203 3.79 16.60 6.20
CA ASN A 203 5.00 16.45 7.01
C ASN A 203 4.60 15.97 8.40
N THR A 204 5.46 15.19 9.06
CA THR A 204 5.24 14.69 10.42
C THR A 204 6.56 14.40 11.11
N ASP A 205 6.58 14.49 12.45
CA ASP A 205 7.70 13.96 13.25
C ASP A 205 7.59 12.43 13.46
N GLY A 206 6.41 11.84 13.21
CA GLY A 206 6.13 10.43 13.48
C GLY A 206 5.99 10.10 14.97
N PHE A 207 5.42 8.93 15.27
CA PHE A 207 5.31 8.43 16.66
C PHE A 207 6.56 7.68 17.10
N VAL A 208 7.14 6.86 16.22
CA VAL A 208 8.36 6.08 16.45
C VAL A 208 9.58 7.01 16.29
N ASN A 209 10.62 6.82 17.10
CA ASN A 209 11.82 7.66 17.06
C ASN A 209 12.51 7.61 15.68
N GLY A 210 12.92 8.76 15.14
CA GLY A 210 13.61 8.86 13.85
C GLY A 210 12.71 8.64 12.62
N THR A 211 11.38 8.69 12.75
CA THR A 211 10.45 8.49 11.63
C THR A 211 9.81 9.78 11.13
N SER A 212 10.45 10.92 11.36
CA SER A 212 10.00 12.16 10.73
C SER A 212 10.07 12.05 9.21
N GLY A 213 9.10 12.61 8.52
CA GLY A 213 9.02 12.47 7.08
C GLY A 213 8.22 13.57 6.39
N ARG A 214 8.50 13.73 5.12
CA ARG A 214 7.85 14.65 4.21
C ARG A 214 7.49 13.93 2.92
N SER A 215 6.24 14.07 2.48
CA SER A 215 5.78 13.53 1.21
C SER A 215 4.73 14.44 0.58
N GLY A 216 4.56 14.35 -0.73
CA GLY A 216 3.57 15.16 -1.41
C GLY A 216 3.44 14.82 -2.89
N SER A 217 2.51 15.52 -3.54
CA SER A 217 2.30 15.41 -4.97
C SER A 217 1.91 16.74 -5.60
N TYR A 218 2.24 16.87 -6.87
CA TYR A 218 1.69 17.88 -7.75
C TYR A 218 0.95 17.21 -8.92
N TYR A 219 -0.07 17.88 -9.40
CA TYR A 219 -0.89 17.42 -10.50
C TYR A 219 -1.11 18.57 -11.48
N GLY A 220 -0.99 18.27 -12.77
CA GLY A 220 -1.38 19.15 -13.87
C GLY A 220 -2.20 18.37 -14.87
N GLY A 221 -3.34 18.92 -15.27
CA GLY A 221 -4.26 18.32 -16.23
C GLY A 221 -4.69 19.27 -17.33
N VAL A 222 -4.86 18.71 -18.54
CA VAL A 222 -5.46 19.41 -19.68
C VAL A 222 -6.49 18.47 -20.29
N THR A 223 -7.74 18.93 -20.36
CA THR A 223 -8.85 18.15 -20.91
C THR A 223 -9.45 18.89 -22.11
N PHE A 224 -9.56 18.18 -23.23
CA PHE A 224 -10.19 18.64 -24.45
C PHE A 224 -11.51 17.90 -24.69
N PHE A 225 -12.52 18.62 -25.17
CA PHE A 225 -13.81 18.10 -25.60
C PHE A 225 -14.06 18.55 -27.05
N ASN A 226 -14.59 17.64 -27.89
CA ASN A 226 -15.05 18.02 -29.22
C ASN A 226 -16.39 18.75 -29.15
N GLU A 227 -16.82 19.34 -30.27
CA GLU A 227 -18.08 20.09 -30.38
C GLU A 227 -19.32 19.29 -30.03
N GLU A 228 -19.34 18.00 -30.36
CA GLU A 228 -20.46 17.10 -30.08
C GLU A 228 -20.49 16.65 -28.61
N GLY A 229 -19.43 16.85 -27.84
CA GLY A 229 -19.28 16.42 -26.45
C GLY A 229 -19.23 14.90 -26.28
N ASN A 230 -18.97 14.13 -27.37
CA ASN A 230 -18.89 12.67 -27.35
C ASN A 230 -17.45 12.14 -27.34
N LEU A 231 -16.45 13.02 -27.48
CA LEU A 231 -15.00 12.70 -27.39
C LEU A 231 -14.35 13.57 -26.33
N THR A 232 -13.64 12.91 -25.42
CA THR A 232 -12.78 13.57 -24.43
C THR A 232 -11.35 13.06 -24.59
N ILE A 233 -10.38 13.97 -24.63
CA ILE A 233 -8.95 13.64 -24.56
C ILE A 233 -8.39 14.35 -23.34
N ARG A 234 -7.71 13.62 -22.46
CA ARG A 234 -7.15 14.17 -21.22
C ARG A 234 -5.69 13.77 -21.05
N TYR A 235 -4.83 14.77 -20.93
CA TYR A 235 -3.46 14.58 -20.46
C TYR A 235 -3.36 14.92 -18.98
N LYS A 236 -2.65 14.08 -18.23
CA LYS A 236 -2.37 14.23 -16.78
C LYS A 236 -0.89 14.01 -16.53
N ASN A 237 -0.28 14.91 -15.78
CA ASN A 237 1.03 14.74 -15.20
C ASN A 237 0.88 14.74 -13.67
N ILE A 238 1.33 13.67 -13.01
CA ILE A 238 1.29 13.53 -11.55
C ILE A 238 2.70 13.25 -11.08
N GLY A 239 3.29 14.19 -10.35
CA GLY A 239 4.60 14.00 -9.74
C GLY A 239 4.46 13.79 -8.23
N ASN A 240 5.18 12.81 -7.73
CA ASN A 240 5.21 12.43 -6.31
C ASN A 240 6.63 12.54 -5.78
N PHE A 241 6.75 12.90 -4.51
CA PHE A 241 8.01 12.88 -3.79
C PHE A 241 7.80 12.44 -2.36
N GLU A 242 8.78 11.71 -1.82
CA GLU A 242 8.87 11.40 -0.41
C GLU A 242 10.32 11.43 0.09
N SER A 243 10.45 11.75 1.37
CA SER A 243 11.64 11.52 2.19
C SER A 243 11.12 11.17 3.58
N THR A 244 11.01 9.88 3.86
CA THR A 244 10.34 9.36 5.06
C THR A 244 11.33 8.60 5.93
N GLY A 245 11.29 8.87 7.24
CA GLY A 245 12.07 8.13 8.21
C GLY A 245 11.52 6.71 8.39
N GLN A 246 12.41 5.72 8.48
CA GLN A 246 12.08 4.30 8.44
C GLN A 246 12.16 3.64 9.82
N ALA A 247 11.32 2.63 10.06
CA ALA A 247 11.29 1.83 11.28
C ALA A 247 10.88 0.36 11.03
N TRP A 248 11.30 -0.22 9.89
CA TRP A 248 10.92 -1.60 9.53
C TRP A 248 11.34 -2.67 10.55
N ASN A 249 12.38 -2.43 11.35
CA ASN A 249 12.76 -3.33 12.44
C ASN A 249 11.75 -3.35 13.59
N GLY A 250 10.88 -2.34 13.70
CA GLY A 250 9.92 -2.21 14.79
C GLY A 250 10.57 -2.07 16.17
N VAL A 251 9.75 -2.14 17.20
CA VAL A 251 10.19 -2.26 18.61
C VAL A 251 10.40 -3.74 18.91
N THR A 252 11.66 -4.14 19.11
CA THR A 252 12.03 -5.55 19.26
C THR A 252 11.92 -6.04 20.70
N ALA A 253 11.31 -7.21 20.89
CA ALA A 253 11.23 -7.93 22.15
C ALA A 253 11.23 -9.45 21.90
N GLY A 254 11.50 -10.29 22.91
CA GLY A 254 11.50 -11.74 22.74
C GLY A 254 12.03 -12.50 23.95
N ASN A 255 12.07 -13.82 23.84
CA ASN A 255 12.54 -14.72 24.90
C ASN A 255 14.03 -15.07 24.79
N ASP A 256 14.78 -14.27 24.11
CA ASP A 256 16.18 -14.51 23.80
C ASP A 256 17.10 -14.25 25.00
N ASP A 257 17.59 -15.32 25.63
CA ASP A 257 18.52 -15.23 26.76
C ASP A 257 19.89 -14.60 26.43
N TYR A 258 20.23 -14.51 25.15
CA TYR A 258 21.43 -13.86 24.65
C TYR A 258 21.15 -12.44 24.22
N SER A 259 19.89 -12.06 24.01
CA SER A 259 19.54 -10.68 23.72
C SER A 259 19.46 -9.85 24.99
N VAL A 260 19.64 -8.58 24.79
CA VAL A 260 19.44 -7.56 25.81
C VAL A 260 18.00 -7.59 26.34
N ASN A 261 17.03 -7.87 25.49
CA ASN A 261 15.61 -7.78 25.80
C ASN A 261 15.17 -8.83 26.83
N SER A 262 15.55 -10.09 26.63
CA SER A 262 15.19 -11.17 27.54
C SER A 262 15.84 -11.02 28.92
N ARG A 263 17.12 -10.66 28.97
CA ARG A 263 17.83 -10.39 30.24
C ARG A 263 17.18 -9.29 31.06
N LEU A 264 16.44 -8.37 30.44
CA LEU A 264 15.69 -7.30 31.08
C LEU A 264 14.20 -7.61 31.23
N GLY A 265 13.73 -8.82 30.83
CA GLY A 265 12.35 -9.23 30.92
C GLY A 265 11.42 -8.56 29.89
N PHE A 266 11.95 -8.17 28.73
CA PHE A 266 11.18 -7.53 27.66
C PHE A 266 10.70 -8.57 26.63
N GLU A 267 9.67 -9.32 26.98
CA GLU A 267 9.10 -10.36 26.12
C GLU A 267 7.99 -9.82 25.18
N THR A 268 7.37 -8.70 25.53
CA THR A 268 6.23 -8.13 24.80
C THR A 268 6.42 -6.65 24.49
N TYR A 269 5.63 -6.12 23.57
CA TYR A 269 5.55 -4.67 23.31
C TYR A 269 5.15 -3.87 24.56
N GLU A 270 4.26 -4.41 25.37
CA GLU A 270 3.82 -3.76 26.62
C GLU A 270 4.97 -3.60 27.62
N ASP A 271 5.88 -4.57 27.69
CA ASP A 271 7.06 -4.50 28.57
C ASP A 271 8.02 -3.42 28.10
N MET A 272 8.30 -3.35 26.78
CA MET A 272 9.09 -2.29 26.16
C MET A 272 8.46 -0.91 26.41
N TYR A 273 7.13 -0.82 26.29
CA TYR A 273 6.42 0.44 26.53
C TYR A 273 6.52 0.90 27.99
N LYS A 274 6.32 -0.02 28.96
CA LYS A 274 6.44 0.27 30.39
C LYS A 274 7.85 0.71 30.79
N ALA A 275 8.85 0.16 30.11
CA ALA A 275 10.26 0.54 30.27
C ALA A 275 10.62 1.91 29.62
N GLY A 276 9.66 2.58 28.96
CA GLY A 276 9.91 3.82 28.23
C GLY A 276 10.49 3.64 26.82
N LEU A 277 10.58 2.40 26.34
CA LEU A 277 11.17 2.01 25.05
C LEU A 277 10.12 1.75 23.96
N GLY A 278 8.86 2.07 24.19
CA GLY A 278 7.76 1.82 23.25
C GLY A 278 7.83 2.60 21.92
N LYS A 279 8.80 3.47 21.75
CA LYS A 279 9.10 4.23 20.53
C LYS A 279 10.51 3.95 19.99
N TYR A 280 11.21 3.00 20.58
CA TYR A 280 12.58 2.64 20.20
C TYR A 280 12.64 2.23 18.73
N ASN A 281 13.70 2.70 18.04
CA ASN A 281 13.96 2.38 16.64
C ASN A 281 15.45 2.07 16.45
N SER A 282 15.76 0.81 16.19
CA SER A 282 17.15 0.38 15.98
C SER A 282 17.80 0.91 14.70
N LEU A 283 17.03 1.51 13.79
CA LEU A 283 17.57 2.23 12.61
C LEU A 283 18.01 3.67 12.93
N TYR A 284 17.70 4.15 14.13
CA TYR A 284 17.95 5.53 14.56
C TYR A 284 18.88 5.62 15.79
N GLU A 285 18.76 4.65 16.70
CA GLU A 285 19.43 4.60 17.97
C GLU A 285 19.81 3.17 18.32
N HIS A 286 20.77 2.99 19.19
CA HIS A 286 21.15 1.68 19.71
C HIS A 286 20.92 1.60 21.21
N PHE A 287 20.65 0.40 21.66
CA PHE A 287 20.32 0.03 23.01
C PHE A 287 21.44 -0.84 23.59
N GLU A 288 21.98 -0.42 24.73
CA GLU A 288 23.06 -1.16 25.42
C GLU A 288 22.66 -1.42 26.87
N PRO A 289 22.71 -2.67 27.36
CA PRO A 289 22.51 -2.96 28.78
C PRO A 289 23.68 -2.45 29.58
N ASP A 290 23.41 -1.96 30.79
CA ASP A 290 24.46 -1.73 31.77
C ASP A 290 24.64 -2.98 32.66
N TRP A 291 25.80 -3.07 33.33
CA TRP A 291 26.11 -4.19 34.22
C TRP A 291 25.30 -4.19 35.55
N LYS A 292 24.48 -3.17 35.79
CA LYS A 292 23.67 -2.98 36.99
C LYS A 292 22.19 -3.33 36.80
N GLY A 293 21.84 -3.93 35.67
CA GLY A 293 20.46 -4.28 35.33
C GLY A 293 19.64 -3.11 34.75
N GLY A 294 20.32 -2.01 34.35
CA GLY A 294 19.75 -0.93 33.58
C GLY A 294 20.17 -0.99 32.11
N TRP A 295 19.84 0.07 31.38
CA TRP A 295 20.22 0.23 29.98
C TRP A 295 20.46 1.69 29.62
N THR A 296 21.14 1.90 28.50
CA THR A 296 21.27 3.22 27.85
C THR A 296 20.83 3.14 26.42
N VAL A 297 20.13 4.17 25.96
CA VAL A 297 19.77 4.36 24.55
C VAL A 297 20.57 5.55 24.03
N SER A 298 21.26 5.38 22.92
CA SER A 298 22.12 6.41 22.33
C SER A 298 21.94 6.49 20.83
N ARG A 299 21.95 7.72 20.30
CA ARG A 299 21.97 7.98 18.87
C ARG A 299 23.27 7.52 18.24
N TYR A 300 23.23 7.04 17.01
CA TYR A 300 24.41 6.72 16.22
C TYR A 300 25.26 7.99 15.98
N LYS A 301 26.59 7.82 16.00
CA LYS A 301 27.55 8.92 15.82
C LYS A 301 28.49 8.66 14.66
N MET A 302 28.69 9.69 13.87
CA MET A 302 29.70 9.75 12.83
C MET A 302 31.11 9.84 13.42
N ALA A 303 32.15 9.71 12.61
CA ALA A 303 33.54 9.78 13.05
C ALA A 303 33.94 11.16 13.65
N ASP A 304 33.32 12.23 13.17
CA ASP A 304 33.51 13.60 13.66
C ASP A 304 32.71 13.90 14.94
N GLY A 305 31.99 12.92 15.48
CA GLY A 305 31.18 13.05 16.69
C GLY A 305 29.75 13.61 16.44
N SER A 306 29.41 14.03 15.23
CA SER A 306 28.05 14.43 14.87
C SER A 306 27.09 13.24 14.96
N LEU A 307 25.81 13.52 15.23
CA LEU A 307 24.78 12.50 15.27
C LEU A 307 24.35 12.16 13.84
N TRP A 308 24.17 10.86 13.58
CA TRP A 308 23.42 10.40 12.42
C TRP A 308 22.01 10.99 12.44
N ASP A 309 21.51 11.48 11.30
CA ASP A 309 20.17 12.08 11.28
C ASP A 309 19.10 11.00 11.45
N LYS A 310 18.88 10.17 10.45
CA LYS A 310 17.93 9.04 10.48
C LYS A 310 18.09 8.17 9.24
N THR A 311 17.57 6.95 9.31
CA THR A 311 17.38 6.10 8.14
C THR A 311 16.17 6.59 7.35
N THR A 312 16.32 6.77 6.04
CA THR A 312 15.30 7.35 5.17
C THR A 312 15.01 6.48 3.95
N ASP A 313 13.77 6.53 3.49
CA ASP A 313 13.38 6.26 2.12
C ASP A 313 13.22 7.60 1.41
N ASN A 314 13.87 7.74 0.25
CA ASN A 314 13.82 8.92 -0.58
C ASN A 314 13.41 8.48 -1.98
N PHE A 315 12.24 8.88 -2.44
CA PHE A 315 11.74 8.48 -3.74
C PHE A 315 11.03 9.61 -4.47
N TRP A 316 11.25 9.69 -5.77
CA TRP A 316 10.60 10.61 -6.71
C TRP A 316 10.00 9.81 -7.84
N GLN A 317 8.75 10.10 -8.16
CA GLN A 317 8.05 9.41 -9.25
C GLN A 317 7.20 10.41 -10.03
N ASN A 318 7.18 10.26 -11.35
CA ASN A 318 6.37 11.07 -12.25
C ASN A 318 5.58 10.19 -13.21
N HIS A 319 4.25 10.34 -13.20
CA HIS A 319 3.32 9.66 -14.09
C HIS A 319 2.83 10.61 -15.15
N ASN A 320 2.92 10.21 -16.40
CA ASN A 320 2.34 10.88 -17.57
C ASN A 320 1.27 9.96 -18.15
N ILE A 321 0.03 10.42 -18.20
CA ILE A 321 -1.11 9.65 -18.69
C ILE A 321 -1.84 10.47 -19.73
N LEU A 322 -1.91 9.98 -20.97
CA LEU A 322 -2.76 10.49 -22.04
C LEU A 322 -3.92 9.52 -22.21
N SER A 323 -5.14 9.97 -21.95
CA SER A 323 -6.34 9.14 -22.06
C SER A 323 -7.34 9.73 -23.04
N MET A 324 -8.08 8.85 -23.70
CA MET A 324 -9.16 9.17 -24.62
C MET A 324 -10.40 8.38 -24.22
N ALA A 325 -11.56 9.02 -24.21
CA ALA A 325 -12.87 8.37 -24.09
C ALA A 325 -13.74 8.87 -25.23
N TRP A 326 -14.35 7.94 -25.97
CA TRP A 326 -15.19 8.24 -27.12
C TRP A 326 -16.49 7.45 -27.08
N GLN A 327 -17.62 8.14 -26.99
CA GLN A 327 -18.95 7.59 -27.23
C GLN A 327 -19.22 7.64 -28.73
N ILE A 328 -19.05 6.49 -29.40
CA ILE A 328 -19.13 6.40 -30.86
C ILE A 328 -20.59 6.59 -31.31
N ASP A 329 -21.51 5.84 -30.66
CA ASP A 329 -22.95 5.96 -30.83
C ASP A 329 -23.68 5.57 -29.54
N ALA A 330 -24.98 5.28 -29.60
CA ALA A 330 -25.80 4.93 -28.43
C ALA A 330 -25.36 3.61 -27.74
N ASN A 331 -24.75 2.69 -28.49
CA ASN A 331 -24.40 1.35 -28.04
C ASN A 331 -22.89 1.16 -27.85
N TRP A 332 -22.07 1.85 -28.68
CA TRP A 332 -20.62 1.66 -28.70
C TRP A 332 -19.88 2.80 -28.04
N ASN A 333 -18.95 2.45 -27.17
CA ASN A 333 -17.96 3.37 -26.66
C ASN A 333 -16.56 2.72 -26.64
N MET A 334 -15.54 3.58 -26.61
CA MET A 334 -14.14 3.17 -26.63
C MET A 334 -13.34 4.02 -25.65
N SER A 335 -12.38 3.42 -25.00
CA SER A 335 -11.34 4.15 -24.24
C SER A 335 -9.96 3.64 -24.59
N ALA A 336 -8.99 4.58 -24.56
CA ALA A 336 -7.58 4.26 -24.73
C ALA A 336 -6.74 5.11 -23.79
N SER A 337 -5.63 4.59 -23.31
CA SER A 337 -4.64 5.35 -22.57
C SER A 337 -3.23 4.94 -22.96
N LEU A 338 -2.34 5.93 -23.01
CA LEU A 338 -0.90 5.77 -23.06
C LEU A 338 -0.35 6.27 -21.74
N HIS A 339 0.56 5.54 -21.15
CA HIS A 339 1.18 5.94 -19.90
C HIS A 339 2.69 5.76 -19.91
N TYR A 340 3.37 6.65 -19.21
CA TYR A 340 4.79 6.58 -18.91
C TYR A 340 5.04 7.03 -17.49
N THR A 341 5.76 6.21 -16.74
CA THR A 341 6.15 6.48 -15.37
C THR A 341 7.66 6.39 -15.25
N HIS A 342 8.29 7.46 -14.78
CA HIS A 342 9.69 7.46 -14.36
C HIS A 342 9.76 7.56 -12.83
N GLY A 343 10.60 6.73 -12.22
CA GLY A 343 10.84 6.76 -10.78
C GLY A 343 12.31 6.54 -10.44
N HIS A 344 12.80 7.19 -9.39
CA HIS A 344 14.11 6.95 -8.85
C HIS A 344 14.15 7.28 -7.36
N GLY A 345 14.98 6.54 -6.64
CA GLY A 345 15.15 6.78 -5.22
C GLY A 345 16.07 5.79 -4.55
N TYR A 346 16.20 5.93 -3.26
CA TYR A 346 17.06 5.06 -2.45
C TYR A 346 16.69 5.09 -0.97
N TYR A 347 16.89 3.96 -0.32
CA TYR A 347 17.01 3.89 1.14
C TYR A 347 18.42 4.32 1.55
N GLU A 348 18.54 5.17 2.58
CA GLU A 348 19.80 5.52 3.20
C GLU A 348 19.82 5.09 4.66
N GLU A 349 20.78 4.26 5.06
CA GLU A 349 20.80 3.58 6.36
C GLU A 349 22.17 3.59 7.00
N PHE A 350 22.22 3.85 8.30
CA PHE A 350 23.43 3.68 9.13
C PHE A 350 23.55 2.23 9.57
N ARG A 351 24.68 1.61 9.27
CA ARG A 351 24.98 0.21 9.60
C ARG A 351 26.03 0.15 10.72
N TYR A 352 25.54 0.05 11.96
CA TYR A 352 26.37 0.05 13.16
C TYR A 352 27.21 -1.22 13.30
N LYS A 353 28.52 -1.09 13.52
CA LYS A 353 29.48 -2.20 13.72
C LYS A 353 29.29 -3.36 12.74
N ASN A 354 29.00 -3.05 11.48
CA ASN A 354 28.68 -4.06 10.47
C ASN A 354 29.96 -4.75 9.96
N LYS A 355 29.84 -6.06 9.65
CA LYS A 355 30.96 -6.85 9.12
C LYS A 355 31.28 -6.41 7.70
N LEU A 356 32.57 -6.23 7.38
CA LEU A 356 33.05 -5.87 6.03
C LEU A 356 32.55 -6.85 4.96
N LYS A 357 32.49 -8.14 5.27
CA LYS A 357 32.03 -9.19 4.36
C LYS A 357 30.57 -8.99 3.86
N LYS A 358 29.76 -8.22 4.57
CA LYS A 358 28.39 -7.88 4.15
C LYS A 358 28.35 -6.95 2.93
N PHE A 359 29.48 -6.36 2.58
CA PHE A 359 29.65 -5.48 1.43
C PHE A 359 30.73 -6.00 0.45
N GLY A 360 31.05 -7.30 0.53
CA GLY A 360 32.04 -7.94 -0.33
C GLY A 360 33.49 -7.56 -0.02
N LEU A 361 33.73 -6.88 1.08
CA LEU A 361 35.07 -6.49 1.52
C LEU A 361 35.67 -7.61 2.38
N GLY A 362 36.90 -7.98 2.09
CA GLY A 362 37.71 -8.82 2.96
C GLY A 362 38.14 -8.09 4.23
N PRO A 363 38.77 -8.81 5.18
CA PRO A 363 39.42 -8.17 6.32
C PRO A 363 40.46 -7.15 5.82
N PHE A 364 40.48 -5.97 6.44
CA PHE A 364 41.39 -4.88 6.07
C PHE A 364 42.48 -4.75 7.13
N ILE A 365 43.77 -4.72 6.71
CA ILE A 365 44.87 -4.55 7.63
C ILE A 365 45.18 -3.07 7.75
N LEU A 366 45.02 -2.53 8.95
CA LEU A 366 45.33 -1.15 9.29
C LEU A 366 46.85 -0.93 9.33
N SER A 367 47.29 0.34 9.22
CA SER A 367 48.70 0.70 9.27
C SER A 367 49.39 0.31 10.58
N ASN A 368 48.63 0.12 11.67
CA ASN A 368 49.15 -0.38 12.95
C ASN A 368 49.29 -1.91 13.02
N GLY A 369 48.92 -2.64 11.93
CA GLY A 369 48.94 -4.11 11.84
C GLY A 369 47.69 -4.82 12.37
N GLU A 370 46.70 -4.09 12.89
CA GLU A 370 45.41 -4.70 13.34
C GLU A 370 44.52 -5.07 12.16
N GLU A 371 43.80 -6.16 12.31
CA GLU A 371 42.83 -6.62 11.33
C GLU A 371 41.45 -6.02 11.62
N LEU A 372 40.97 -5.14 10.73
CA LEU A 372 39.62 -4.57 10.77
C LEU A 372 38.63 -5.51 10.10
N LYS A 373 37.69 -6.06 10.88
CA LYS A 373 36.61 -6.95 10.40
C LYS A 373 35.22 -6.30 10.42
N LYS A 374 35.05 -5.26 11.22
CA LYS A 374 33.78 -4.55 11.44
C LYS A 374 34.03 -3.05 11.60
N THR A 375 33.17 -2.23 11.02
CA THR A 375 33.11 -0.78 11.26
C THR A 375 31.71 -0.26 11.03
N ASP A 376 31.49 1.05 11.24
CA ASP A 376 30.22 1.67 10.90
C ASP A 376 30.23 2.15 9.46
N PHE A 377 29.11 1.99 8.78
CA PHE A 377 28.88 2.40 7.40
C PHE A 377 27.61 3.23 7.26
N VAL A 378 27.53 4.06 6.22
CA VAL A 378 26.26 4.47 5.62
C VAL A 378 26.14 3.80 4.27
N ARG A 379 25.02 3.11 4.05
CA ARG A 379 24.72 2.50 2.76
C ARG A 379 23.48 3.16 2.12
N GLN A 380 23.48 3.15 0.81
CA GLN A 380 22.30 3.40 0.00
C GLN A 380 21.95 2.14 -0.79
N LYS A 381 20.66 1.77 -0.81
CA LYS A 381 20.09 0.78 -1.74
C LYS A 381 19.08 1.52 -2.60
N GLY A 382 19.35 1.58 -3.89
CA GLY A 382 18.59 2.43 -4.80
C GLY A 382 18.00 1.70 -5.98
N LEU A 383 17.02 2.37 -6.58
CA LEU A 383 16.30 1.97 -7.76
C LEU A 383 16.12 3.17 -8.69
N THR A 384 16.35 2.94 -9.97
CA THR A 384 15.89 3.83 -11.06
C THR A 384 15.04 2.99 -11.99
N GLN A 385 13.86 3.48 -12.37
CA GLN A 385 12.92 2.68 -13.14
C GLN A 385 12.13 3.52 -14.16
N ASP A 386 11.80 2.87 -15.27
CA ASP A 386 10.91 3.36 -16.31
C ASP A 386 9.84 2.31 -16.59
N ALA A 387 8.57 2.72 -16.57
CA ALA A 387 7.44 1.88 -16.93
C ALA A 387 6.57 2.59 -17.96
N TYR A 388 6.23 1.92 -19.06
CA TYR A 388 5.44 2.51 -20.12
C TYR A 388 4.50 1.48 -20.75
N GLY A 389 3.38 1.95 -21.22
CA GLY A 389 2.39 1.03 -21.78
C GLY A 389 1.19 1.72 -22.40
N MET A 390 0.29 0.86 -22.84
CA MET A 390 -1.01 1.26 -23.40
C MET A 390 -2.11 0.34 -22.92
N ASN A 391 -3.29 0.92 -22.74
CA ASN A 391 -4.55 0.18 -22.53
C ASN A 391 -5.53 0.64 -23.59
N TRP A 392 -6.29 -0.31 -24.15
CA TRP A 392 -7.36 -0.04 -25.08
C TRP A 392 -8.55 -0.93 -24.77
N ASN A 393 -9.74 -0.33 -24.69
CA ASN A 393 -10.98 -1.04 -24.41
C ASN A 393 -12.06 -0.57 -25.39
N ILE A 394 -12.88 -1.51 -25.83
CA ILE A 394 -14.08 -1.25 -26.59
C ILE A 394 -15.27 -1.91 -25.89
N ASN A 395 -16.37 -1.20 -25.80
CA ASN A 395 -17.58 -1.69 -25.15
C ASN A 395 -18.79 -1.54 -26.07
N TYR A 396 -19.57 -2.60 -26.14
CA TYR A 396 -20.89 -2.65 -26.73
C TYR A 396 -21.93 -2.85 -25.66
N LYS A 397 -23.01 -2.05 -25.66
CA LYS A 397 -24.11 -2.20 -24.73
C LYS A 397 -25.44 -1.93 -25.43
N ASP A 398 -26.38 -2.88 -25.31
CA ASP A 398 -27.80 -2.71 -25.67
C ASP A 398 -28.70 -3.15 -24.50
N GLU A 399 -29.92 -3.49 -24.73
CA GLU A 399 -30.88 -3.93 -23.71
C GLU A 399 -30.50 -5.30 -23.12
N ASP A 400 -30.01 -6.23 -23.93
CA ASP A 400 -29.71 -7.62 -23.57
C ASP A 400 -28.21 -7.82 -23.24
N TRP A 401 -27.33 -7.17 -23.98
CA TRP A 401 -25.91 -7.42 -23.95
C TRP A 401 -25.09 -6.26 -23.43
N ASP A 402 -24.03 -6.60 -22.71
CA ASP A 402 -22.98 -5.71 -22.29
C ASP A 402 -21.63 -6.41 -22.44
N VAL A 403 -20.90 -6.05 -23.49
CA VAL A 403 -19.66 -6.70 -23.90
C VAL A 403 -18.51 -5.72 -23.86
N VAL A 404 -17.44 -6.06 -23.15
CA VAL A 404 -16.18 -5.30 -23.09
C VAL A 404 -15.06 -6.19 -23.59
N GLY A 405 -14.30 -5.71 -24.57
CA GLY A 405 -13.02 -6.28 -24.96
C GLY A 405 -11.90 -5.30 -24.67
N GLY A 406 -10.74 -5.80 -24.24
CA GLY A 406 -9.60 -4.94 -23.93
C GLY A 406 -8.25 -5.59 -24.17
N VAL A 407 -7.26 -4.75 -24.42
CA VAL A 407 -5.84 -5.12 -24.55
C VAL A 407 -5.03 -4.19 -23.66
N SER A 408 -4.06 -4.75 -22.95
CA SER A 408 -3.08 -3.98 -22.17
C SER A 408 -1.67 -4.49 -22.51
N MET A 409 -0.75 -3.56 -22.67
CA MET A 409 0.67 -3.81 -22.85
C MET A 409 1.44 -2.91 -21.90
N GLN A 410 2.31 -3.49 -21.10
CA GLN A 410 3.19 -2.78 -20.18
C GLN A 410 4.61 -3.31 -20.29
N ASN A 411 5.59 -2.42 -20.36
CA ASN A 411 7.00 -2.71 -20.28
C ASN A 411 7.63 -1.94 -19.13
N PHE A 412 8.65 -2.53 -18.56
CA PHE A 412 9.40 -1.99 -17.44
C PHE A 412 10.89 -2.24 -17.64
N GLU A 413 11.68 -1.24 -17.26
CA GLU A 413 13.13 -1.30 -17.17
C GLU A 413 13.53 -0.73 -15.81
N GLY A 414 14.38 -1.46 -15.06
CA GLY A 414 14.84 -1.07 -13.73
C GLY A 414 16.32 -1.34 -13.54
N ASN A 415 17.00 -0.44 -12.82
CA ASN A 415 18.37 -0.63 -12.34
C ASN A 415 18.37 -0.57 -10.82
N HIS A 416 18.87 -1.63 -10.18
CA HIS A 416 19.03 -1.73 -8.74
C HIS A 416 20.50 -1.65 -8.38
N TYR A 417 20.86 -0.75 -7.46
CA TYR A 417 22.23 -0.53 -7.07
C TYR A 417 22.40 -0.38 -5.56
N GLY A 418 23.60 -0.69 -5.09
CA GLY A 418 23.98 -0.47 -3.69
C GLY A 418 25.31 0.27 -3.57
N TYR A 419 25.28 1.35 -2.78
CA TYR A 419 26.46 2.17 -2.51
C TYR A 419 26.78 2.21 -1.02
N LEU A 420 28.10 2.20 -0.69
CA LEU A 420 28.59 2.75 0.57
C LEU A 420 28.97 4.20 0.31
N THR A 421 28.42 5.12 1.08
CA THR A 421 28.65 6.56 0.97
C THR A 421 29.48 7.09 2.14
N TYR A 422 29.62 6.27 3.19
CA TYR A 422 30.42 6.58 4.37
C TYR A 422 30.99 5.32 5.01
N VAL A 423 32.21 5.43 5.51
CA VAL A 423 32.91 4.44 6.35
C VAL A 423 33.53 5.17 7.52
N LYS A 424 33.32 4.71 8.74
CA LYS A 424 33.85 5.38 9.95
C LYS A 424 35.35 5.29 10.07
N ASP A 425 35.93 4.10 9.78
CA ASP A 425 37.36 3.94 9.76
C ASP A 425 38.00 4.78 8.63
N GLU A 426 38.98 5.59 8.97
CA GLU A 426 39.56 6.57 8.04
C GLU A 426 40.45 5.92 6.98
N GLU A 427 41.21 4.88 7.34
CA GLU A 427 42.10 4.20 6.39
C GLU A 427 41.31 3.42 5.37
N LEU A 428 40.32 2.65 5.83
CA LEU A 428 39.42 1.93 4.95
C LEU A 428 38.61 2.91 4.07
N ARG A 429 38.11 4.01 4.65
CA ARG A 429 37.38 5.04 3.89
C ARG A 429 38.22 5.63 2.76
N LYS A 430 39.47 6.00 3.02
CA LYS A 430 40.37 6.51 1.97
C LYS A 430 40.67 5.48 0.89
N ASN A 431 40.68 4.20 1.26
CA ASN A 431 40.91 3.11 0.32
C ASN A 431 39.77 2.83 -0.64
N ILE A 432 38.54 2.78 -0.14
CA ILE A 432 37.40 2.32 -0.93
C ILE A 432 36.44 3.44 -1.42
N LEU A 433 36.50 4.64 -0.85
CA LEU A 433 35.66 5.78 -1.25
C LEU A 433 36.42 6.85 -2.03
N SER A 434 37.41 6.46 -2.86
CA SER A 434 38.21 7.41 -3.67
C SER A 434 37.37 8.31 -4.55
N ASP A 435 36.26 7.75 -5.11
CA ASP A 435 35.31 8.46 -5.97
C ASP A 435 34.02 8.89 -5.24
N GLY A 436 34.08 8.98 -3.90
CA GLY A 436 32.99 9.39 -3.04
C GLY A 436 31.96 8.29 -2.72
N LYS A 437 32.00 7.15 -3.41
CA LYS A 437 31.15 5.98 -3.14
C LYS A 437 31.82 4.68 -3.51
N TYR A 438 31.41 3.59 -2.86
CA TYR A 438 31.78 2.23 -3.23
C TYR A 438 30.53 1.46 -3.65
N THR A 439 30.52 0.99 -4.91
CA THR A 439 29.40 0.18 -5.43
C THR A 439 29.62 -1.27 -5.03
N TYR A 440 28.70 -1.84 -4.25
CA TYR A 440 28.81 -3.22 -3.80
C TYR A 440 27.82 -4.16 -4.49
N TYR A 441 26.82 -3.66 -5.22
CA TYR A 441 26.03 -4.42 -6.20
C TYR A 441 25.42 -3.50 -7.26
N ASP A 442 25.11 -4.08 -8.41
CA ASP A 442 24.43 -3.44 -9.55
C ASP A 442 23.75 -4.50 -10.39
N SER A 443 22.47 -4.33 -10.67
CA SER A 443 21.69 -5.27 -11.48
C SER A 443 20.59 -4.54 -12.25
N ASN A 444 20.28 -5.08 -13.44
CA ASN A 444 19.26 -4.55 -14.30
C ASN A 444 18.13 -5.57 -14.44
N ALA A 445 16.91 -5.07 -14.55
CA ALA A 445 15.72 -5.87 -14.76
C ALA A 445 14.89 -5.32 -15.90
N THR A 446 14.22 -6.22 -16.62
CA THR A 446 13.17 -5.87 -17.58
C THR A 446 11.97 -6.78 -17.35
N LYS A 447 10.78 -6.20 -17.45
CA LYS A 447 9.53 -6.96 -17.39
C LYS A 447 8.60 -6.53 -18.52
N SER A 448 7.96 -7.50 -19.15
CA SER A 448 6.86 -7.26 -20.09
C SER A 448 5.61 -7.96 -19.57
N ASP A 449 4.48 -7.26 -19.61
CA ASP A 449 3.17 -7.76 -19.18
C ASP A 449 2.15 -7.40 -20.26
N ASN A 450 1.64 -8.41 -20.93
CA ASN A 450 0.71 -8.24 -22.04
C ASN A 450 -0.53 -9.06 -21.77
N ASN A 451 -1.70 -8.44 -21.84
CA ASN A 451 -2.94 -9.18 -21.70
C ASN A 451 -4.00 -8.77 -22.72
N ILE A 452 -4.88 -9.72 -23.01
CA ILE A 452 -6.12 -9.51 -23.71
C ILE A 452 -7.26 -10.12 -22.91
N PHE A 453 -8.36 -9.43 -22.81
CA PHE A 453 -9.55 -9.95 -22.14
C PHE A 453 -10.83 -9.63 -22.90
N ALA A 454 -11.84 -10.45 -22.66
CA ALA A 454 -13.20 -10.24 -23.11
C ALA A 454 -14.18 -10.61 -22.00
N LYS A 455 -15.09 -9.71 -21.70
CA LYS A 455 -16.15 -9.88 -20.72
C LYS A 455 -17.48 -9.62 -21.39
N ALA A 456 -18.42 -10.57 -21.26
CA ALA A 456 -19.76 -10.45 -21.78
C ALA A 456 -20.76 -10.69 -20.64
N THR A 457 -21.70 -9.80 -20.46
CA THR A 457 -22.87 -9.95 -19.60
C THR A 457 -24.12 -10.03 -20.49
N TYR A 458 -24.95 -11.02 -20.23
CA TYR A 458 -26.22 -11.22 -20.93
C TYR A 458 -27.39 -11.14 -19.95
N ASN A 459 -28.33 -10.26 -20.22
CA ASN A 459 -29.56 -10.12 -19.44
C ASN A 459 -30.58 -11.19 -19.91
N ILE A 460 -30.72 -12.26 -19.13
CA ILE A 460 -31.69 -13.34 -19.42
C ILE A 460 -33.12 -12.83 -19.28
N THR A 461 -33.33 -11.94 -18.32
CA THR A 461 -34.52 -11.16 -18.07
C THR A 461 -34.14 -9.82 -17.48
N ASP A 462 -35.08 -8.90 -17.28
CA ASP A 462 -34.84 -7.62 -16.60
C ASP A 462 -34.21 -7.78 -15.18
N ALA A 463 -34.46 -8.94 -14.53
CA ALA A 463 -34.01 -9.22 -13.18
C ALA A 463 -32.77 -10.15 -13.12
N PHE A 464 -32.60 -11.03 -14.10
CA PHE A 464 -31.52 -12.03 -14.09
C PHE A 464 -30.49 -11.79 -15.20
N SER A 465 -29.25 -11.79 -14.85
CA SER A 465 -28.13 -11.74 -15.80
C SER A 465 -27.09 -12.81 -15.51
N THR A 466 -26.35 -13.18 -16.55
CA THR A 466 -25.17 -14.05 -16.47
C THR A 466 -23.97 -13.35 -17.08
N PHE A 467 -22.77 -13.66 -16.62
CA PHE A 467 -21.55 -13.14 -17.23
C PHE A 467 -20.52 -14.23 -17.42
N VAL A 468 -19.66 -14.00 -18.42
CA VAL A 468 -18.43 -14.72 -18.65
C VAL A 468 -17.34 -13.69 -18.88
N ASP A 469 -16.17 -13.90 -18.26
CA ASP A 469 -15.00 -13.04 -18.35
C ASP A 469 -13.77 -13.93 -18.56
N MET A 470 -13.01 -13.68 -19.61
CA MET A 470 -11.84 -14.47 -19.98
C MET A 470 -10.66 -13.53 -20.19
N GLN A 471 -9.52 -13.86 -19.59
CA GLN A 471 -8.27 -13.13 -19.77
C GLN A 471 -7.16 -14.12 -20.13
N TYR A 472 -6.37 -13.77 -21.14
CA TYR A 472 -5.06 -14.36 -21.40
C TYR A 472 -3.99 -13.31 -21.09
N ARG A 473 -2.98 -13.68 -20.30
CA ARG A 473 -1.89 -12.82 -19.88
C ARG A 473 -0.55 -13.51 -20.09
N HIS A 474 0.39 -12.80 -20.73
CA HIS A 474 1.76 -13.23 -20.94
C HIS A 474 2.71 -12.31 -20.18
N VAL A 475 3.55 -12.88 -19.32
CA VAL A 475 4.55 -12.15 -18.53
C VAL A 475 5.93 -12.67 -18.83
N GLY A 476 6.85 -11.78 -19.19
CA GLY A 476 8.27 -12.05 -19.30
C GLY A 476 9.05 -11.24 -18.26
N TYR A 477 9.98 -11.87 -17.54
CA TYR A 477 10.83 -11.21 -16.55
C TYR A 477 12.27 -11.66 -16.70
N ILE A 478 13.18 -10.68 -16.82
CA ILE A 478 14.62 -10.92 -16.93
C ILE A 478 15.31 -10.01 -15.91
N THR A 479 16.23 -10.57 -15.10
CA THR A 479 17.16 -9.77 -14.31
C THR A 479 18.56 -10.34 -14.37
N THR A 480 19.53 -9.45 -14.57
CA THR A 480 20.94 -9.77 -14.77
C THR A 480 21.83 -8.81 -13.99
N GLY A 481 23.08 -9.19 -13.75
CA GLY A 481 24.06 -8.40 -13.01
C GLY A 481 24.44 -9.07 -11.71
N ILE A 482 24.77 -8.28 -10.70
CA ILE A 482 25.22 -8.75 -9.39
C ILE A 482 24.31 -8.27 -8.27
N ASN A 483 24.00 -9.16 -7.32
CA ASN A 483 23.25 -8.79 -6.12
C ASN A 483 24.16 -8.57 -4.90
N ASP A 484 23.56 -8.22 -3.76
CA ASP A 484 24.25 -7.98 -2.48
C ASP A 484 24.55 -9.24 -1.66
N LYS A 485 24.48 -10.42 -2.25
CA LYS A 485 24.91 -11.69 -1.66
C LYS A 485 26.33 -11.98 -2.10
N PHE A 486 27.18 -12.44 -1.17
CA PHE A 486 28.61 -12.62 -1.40
C PHE A 486 29.05 -14.04 -1.13
N ILE A 487 29.81 -14.59 -2.06
CA ILE A 487 30.41 -15.91 -1.98
C ILE A 487 31.90 -15.73 -1.64
N LYS A 488 32.38 -16.39 -0.58
CA LYS A 488 33.79 -16.39 -0.21
C LYS A 488 34.60 -17.29 -1.15
N ASN A 489 35.61 -16.74 -1.76
CA ASN A 489 36.56 -17.46 -2.60
C ASN A 489 37.58 -18.24 -1.77
N SER A 490 38.30 -19.18 -2.37
CA SER A 490 39.36 -19.98 -1.72
C SER A 490 40.54 -19.15 -1.23
N ASP A 491 40.81 -18.00 -1.84
CA ASP A 491 41.84 -17.04 -1.45
C ASP A 491 41.41 -16.08 -0.32
N GLY A 492 40.19 -16.22 0.19
CA GLY A 492 39.63 -15.39 1.25
C GLY A 492 38.95 -14.08 0.78
N THR A 493 38.99 -13.78 -0.51
CA THR A 493 38.26 -12.66 -1.10
C THR A 493 36.78 -12.98 -1.26
N TYR A 494 35.97 -12.00 -1.60
CA TYR A 494 34.53 -12.17 -1.82
C TYR A 494 34.18 -11.77 -3.26
N ARG A 495 33.25 -12.50 -3.85
CA ARG A 495 32.62 -12.14 -5.11
C ARG A 495 31.11 -12.10 -4.95
N ASN A 496 30.44 -11.23 -5.68
CA ASN A 496 28.97 -11.18 -5.68
C ASN A 496 28.37 -12.45 -6.30
N HIS A 497 27.20 -12.80 -5.83
CA HIS A 497 26.34 -13.74 -6.52
C HIS A 497 25.83 -13.10 -7.82
N GLN A 498 25.93 -13.82 -8.93
CA GLN A 498 25.44 -13.39 -10.24
C GLN A 498 23.95 -13.64 -10.35
N LEU A 499 23.21 -12.66 -10.85
CA LEU A 499 21.83 -12.82 -11.25
C LEU A 499 21.76 -13.18 -12.73
N ASP A 500 21.04 -14.25 -13.04
CA ASP A 500 20.74 -14.70 -14.39
C ASP A 500 19.36 -15.35 -14.37
N ILE A 501 18.33 -14.50 -14.22
CA ILE A 501 16.94 -14.91 -14.11
C ILE A 501 16.27 -14.60 -15.43
N ASN A 502 15.61 -15.59 -16.04
CA ASN A 502 14.79 -15.45 -17.24
C ASN A 502 13.55 -16.29 -17.06
N ALA A 503 12.46 -15.65 -16.66
CA ALA A 503 11.20 -16.30 -16.35
C ALA A 503 10.10 -15.87 -17.33
N LYS A 504 9.27 -16.81 -17.75
CA LYS A 504 8.12 -16.57 -18.65
C LYS A 504 6.90 -17.31 -18.14
N TYR A 505 5.78 -16.64 -18.18
CA TYR A 505 4.51 -17.18 -17.69
C TYR A 505 3.40 -16.88 -18.69
N ASP A 506 2.57 -17.88 -18.92
CA ASP A 506 1.32 -17.78 -19.67
C ASP A 506 0.17 -18.16 -18.74
N PHE A 507 -0.83 -17.28 -18.64
CA PHE A 507 -1.96 -17.46 -17.76
C PHE A 507 -3.27 -17.36 -18.53
N PHE A 508 -4.19 -18.25 -18.21
CA PHE A 508 -5.58 -18.17 -18.64
C PHE A 508 -6.47 -18.07 -17.41
N ASN A 509 -7.23 -16.99 -17.31
CA ASN A 509 -8.00 -16.59 -16.13
C ASN A 509 -9.51 -16.48 -16.49
N PRO A 510 -10.25 -17.61 -16.53
CA PRO A 510 -11.69 -17.60 -16.77
C PRO A 510 -12.46 -17.26 -15.50
N LYS A 511 -13.60 -16.58 -15.68
CA LYS A 511 -14.56 -16.25 -14.63
C LYS A 511 -15.98 -16.34 -15.20
N ALA A 512 -16.93 -16.75 -14.37
CA ALA A 512 -18.34 -16.79 -14.75
C ALA A 512 -19.21 -16.60 -13.51
N GLY A 513 -20.45 -16.18 -13.71
CA GLY A 513 -21.40 -16.05 -12.62
C GLY A 513 -22.76 -15.58 -13.08
N PHE A 514 -23.64 -15.48 -12.09
CA PHE A 514 -25.02 -15.05 -12.25
C PHE A 514 -25.33 -13.91 -11.27
N SER A 515 -26.17 -12.98 -11.66
CA SER A 515 -26.72 -11.97 -10.78
C SER A 515 -28.22 -11.82 -10.94
N PHE A 516 -28.86 -11.44 -9.84
CA PHE A 516 -30.27 -11.11 -9.75
C PHE A 516 -30.40 -9.72 -9.16
N HIS A 517 -31.16 -8.86 -9.82
CA HIS A 517 -31.41 -7.50 -9.35
C HIS A 517 -32.88 -7.11 -9.60
N GLN A 518 -33.64 -6.92 -8.51
CA GLN A 518 -35.01 -6.45 -8.59
C GLN A 518 -35.45 -5.84 -7.25
N ASP A 519 -36.18 -4.73 -7.29
CA ASP A 519 -36.85 -4.11 -6.13
C ASP A 519 -35.92 -3.88 -4.90
N GLY A 520 -34.68 -3.48 -5.14
CA GLY A 520 -33.65 -3.28 -4.10
C GLY A 520 -32.94 -4.55 -3.64
N HIS A 521 -33.35 -5.72 -4.14
CA HIS A 521 -32.66 -6.99 -3.95
C HIS A 521 -31.55 -7.14 -4.98
N ASN A 522 -30.36 -7.52 -4.51
CA ASN A 522 -29.24 -7.88 -5.38
C ASN A 522 -28.61 -9.17 -4.82
N ALA A 523 -28.62 -10.23 -5.61
CA ALA A 523 -28.00 -11.51 -5.27
C ALA A 523 -27.03 -11.91 -6.39
N TYR A 524 -25.96 -12.58 -6.06
CA TYR A 524 -25.00 -13.07 -7.05
C TYR A 524 -24.29 -14.33 -6.58
N ALA A 525 -23.81 -15.09 -7.57
CA ALA A 525 -22.85 -16.16 -7.36
C ALA A 525 -21.82 -16.12 -8.50
N SER A 526 -20.54 -16.22 -8.18
CA SER A 526 -19.47 -16.22 -9.16
C SER A 526 -18.36 -17.20 -8.80
N TYR A 527 -17.69 -17.71 -9.84
CA TYR A 527 -16.51 -18.54 -9.72
C TYR A 527 -15.43 -18.01 -10.65
N ALA A 528 -14.22 -17.87 -10.12
CA ALA A 528 -13.10 -17.25 -10.82
C ALA A 528 -11.82 -18.04 -10.60
N LEU A 529 -10.99 -18.11 -11.63
CA LEU A 529 -9.60 -18.57 -11.56
C LEU A 529 -8.68 -17.40 -11.90
N SER A 530 -7.63 -17.20 -11.10
CA SER A 530 -6.58 -16.24 -11.39
C SER A 530 -5.22 -16.82 -11.06
N HIS A 531 -4.20 -16.38 -11.83
CA HIS A 531 -2.81 -16.79 -11.66
C HIS A 531 -1.92 -15.56 -11.45
N ARG A 532 -0.76 -15.80 -10.81
CA ARG A 532 0.23 -14.77 -10.57
C ARG A 532 1.65 -15.33 -10.64
N GLU A 533 2.57 -14.53 -11.20
CA GLU A 533 4.00 -14.80 -11.23
C GLU A 533 4.66 -14.41 -9.89
N PRO A 534 5.87 -14.95 -9.59
CA PRO A 534 6.70 -14.53 -8.46
C PRO A 534 7.13 -13.06 -8.55
N GLU A 535 7.34 -12.44 -7.40
CA GLU A 535 7.95 -11.12 -7.25
C GLU A 535 9.48 -11.21 -7.36
N ARG A 536 10.18 -10.08 -7.59
CA ARG A 536 11.64 -10.01 -7.64
C ARG A 536 12.30 -10.67 -6.42
N ASN A 537 11.86 -10.31 -5.20
CA ASN A 537 12.45 -10.80 -3.96
C ASN A 537 12.31 -12.32 -3.79
N ASN A 538 11.30 -12.96 -4.40
CA ASN A 538 11.17 -14.42 -4.40
C ASN A 538 12.34 -15.12 -5.14
N PHE A 539 12.95 -14.45 -6.10
CA PHE A 539 14.13 -14.96 -6.82
C PHE A 539 15.45 -14.54 -6.14
N THR A 540 15.53 -13.30 -5.66
CA THR A 540 16.79 -12.71 -5.18
C THR A 540 17.05 -12.94 -3.68
N ASP A 541 16.01 -13.11 -2.88
CA ASP A 541 16.07 -13.25 -1.42
C ASP A 541 15.45 -14.56 -0.91
N ASN A 542 15.41 -15.57 -1.76
CA ASN A 542 14.76 -16.86 -1.48
C ASN A 542 15.41 -17.67 -0.33
N GLY A 543 16.66 -17.38 0.03
CA GLY A 543 17.37 -18.07 1.10
C GLY A 543 17.51 -19.57 0.83
N ASN A 544 17.10 -20.40 1.78
CA ASN A 544 17.14 -21.87 1.71
C ASN A 544 15.83 -22.49 1.16
N TYR A 545 14.87 -21.67 0.74
CA TYR A 545 13.60 -22.16 0.19
C TYR A 545 13.76 -22.63 -1.27
N PRO A 546 12.86 -23.51 -1.76
CA PRO A 546 12.84 -23.95 -3.14
C PRO A 546 12.68 -22.80 -4.14
N ALA A 547 13.06 -23.00 -5.39
CA ALA A 547 12.85 -22.02 -6.47
C ALA A 547 11.37 -21.60 -6.55
N PRO A 548 11.09 -20.30 -6.72
CA PRO A 548 9.72 -19.79 -6.69
C PRO A 548 8.90 -20.29 -7.88
N LYS A 549 7.64 -20.62 -7.62
CA LYS A 549 6.66 -21.05 -8.61
C LYS A 549 5.56 -20.01 -8.76
N LYS A 550 4.86 -20.03 -9.89
CA LYS A 550 3.59 -19.28 -10.03
C LYS A 550 2.56 -19.75 -9.02
N GLU A 551 1.69 -18.88 -8.58
CA GLU A 551 0.55 -19.20 -7.72
C GLU A 551 -0.77 -19.15 -8.49
N ALA A 552 -1.78 -19.92 -8.04
CA ALA A 552 -3.14 -19.87 -8.55
C ALA A 552 -4.16 -19.74 -7.42
N VAL A 553 -5.28 -19.08 -7.70
CA VAL A 553 -6.43 -18.98 -6.78
C VAL A 553 -7.73 -19.30 -7.49
N TYR A 554 -8.53 -20.14 -6.85
CA TYR A 554 -9.91 -20.50 -7.24
C TYR A 554 -10.84 -19.81 -6.24
N ASP A 555 -11.61 -18.84 -6.68
CA ASP A 555 -12.46 -17.98 -5.85
C ASP A 555 -13.94 -18.22 -6.12
N LEU A 556 -14.66 -18.70 -5.11
CA LEU A 556 -16.12 -18.84 -5.10
C LEU A 556 -16.70 -17.75 -4.23
N GLU A 557 -17.58 -16.94 -4.80
CA GLU A 557 -18.32 -15.88 -4.10
C GLU A 557 -19.82 -16.06 -4.22
N ILE A 558 -20.54 -15.85 -3.11
CA ILE A 558 -22.00 -15.82 -3.08
C ILE A 558 -22.42 -14.63 -2.22
N GLY A 559 -23.13 -13.68 -2.82
CA GLY A 559 -23.54 -12.47 -2.14
C GLY A 559 -25.02 -12.20 -2.23
N TYR A 560 -25.56 -11.53 -1.21
CA TYR A 560 -26.91 -10.98 -1.20
C TYR A 560 -26.90 -9.63 -0.50
N ASN A 561 -27.45 -8.63 -1.15
CA ASN A 561 -27.62 -7.29 -0.61
C ASN A 561 -29.08 -6.86 -0.79
N TYR A 562 -29.60 -6.15 0.21
CA TYR A 562 -30.90 -5.50 0.12
C TYR A 562 -30.77 -4.02 0.45
N GLN A 563 -31.31 -3.18 -0.42
CA GLN A 563 -31.32 -1.73 -0.27
C GLN A 563 -32.76 -1.23 -0.13
N ALA A 564 -33.13 -0.75 1.02
CA ALA A 564 -34.38 -0.04 1.27
C ALA A 564 -34.14 1.49 1.28
N LYS A 565 -35.20 2.26 1.45
CA LYS A 565 -35.12 3.73 1.46
C LYS A 565 -34.21 4.30 2.57
N ASN A 566 -34.20 3.68 3.75
CA ASN A 566 -33.52 4.18 4.94
C ASN A 566 -32.68 3.12 5.67
N TRP A 567 -32.51 1.95 5.09
CA TRP A 567 -31.59 0.93 5.59
C TRP A 567 -31.11 0.03 4.46
N PHE A 568 -29.94 -0.57 4.66
CA PHE A 568 -29.42 -1.62 3.82
C PHE A 568 -28.83 -2.74 4.69
N ALA A 569 -28.79 -3.94 4.14
CA ALA A 569 -28.07 -5.06 4.72
C ALA A 569 -27.51 -5.93 3.60
N GLY A 570 -26.31 -6.46 3.81
CA GLY A 570 -25.64 -7.31 2.85
C GLY A 570 -24.84 -8.40 3.53
N VAL A 571 -24.74 -9.53 2.86
CA VAL A 571 -23.86 -10.65 3.26
C VAL A 571 -23.13 -11.15 2.02
N ASN A 572 -21.84 -11.42 2.17
CA ASN A 572 -21.02 -12.11 1.18
C ASN A 572 -20.34 -13.31 1.82
N LEU A 573 -20.45 -14.46 1.18
CA LEU A 573 -19.73 -15.69 1.50
C LEU A 573 -18.64 -15.87 0.46
N TYR A 574 -17.42 -16.17 0.88
CA TYR A 574 -16.33 -16.43 -0.03
C TYR A 574 -15.53 -17.66 0.37
N ARG A 575 -14.96 -18.33 -0.62
CA ARG A 575 -13.97 -19.38 -0.48
C ARG A 575 -12.93 -19.26 -1.58
N MET A 576 -11.70 -19.05 -1.18
CA MET A 576 -10.52 -18.92 -2.03
C MET A 576 -9.59 -20.10 -1.75
N ASP A 577 -9.51 -21.07 -2.64
CA ASP A 577 -8.58 -22.19 -2.57
C ASP A 577 -7.34 -21.84 -3.40
N TYR A 578 -6.13 -22.09 -2.87
CA TYR A 578 -4.88 -21.69 -3.50
C TYR A 578 -4.01 -22.92 -3.82
N ASP A 579 -3.37 -22.87 -4.99
CA ASP A 579 -2.29 -23.76 -5.38
C ASP A 579 -0.98 -22.96 -5.40
N ASP A 580 0.07 -23.50 -4.75
CA ASP A 580 1.40 -22.91 -4.64
C ASP A 580 1.37 -21.43 -4.15
N GLN A 581 0.50 -21.08 -3.19
CA GLN A 581 0.37 -19.73 -2.64
C GLN A 581 1.69 -19.26 -2.02
N PHE A 582 2.13 -18.04 -2.33
CA PHE A 582 3.17 -17.38 -1.56
C PHE A 582 2.63 -16.95 -0.19
N VAL A 583 3.15 -17.55 0.87
CA VAL A 583 2.82 -17.20 2.25
C VAL A 583 4.01 -16.56 2.94
N GLN A 584 3.73 -15.63 3.84
CA GLN A 584 4.79 -14.95 4.61
C GLN A 584 5.40 -15.95 5.60
N THR A 585 6.74 -16.00 5.62
CA THR A 585 7.51 -16.85 6.54
C THR A 585 7.56 -16.29 7.97
N GLY A 586 7.18 -15.03 8.15
CA GLY A 586 7.40 -14.25 9.35
C GLY A 586 8.65 -13.38 9.28
N LEU A 587 9.62 -13.76 8.49
CA LEU A 587 10.90 -13.05 8.32
C LEU A 587 10.77 -11.83 7.42
N VAL A 588 11.75 -10.93 7.55
CA VAL A 588 11.92 -9.76 6.68
C VAL A 588 13.34 -9.71 6.12
N SER A 589 13.48 -9.06 4.96
CA SER A 589 14.78 -8.78 4.34
C SER A 589 15.55 -7.69 5.12
N ASP A 590 16.78 -7.43 4.71
CA ASP A 590 17.64 -6.36 5.25
C ASP A 590 17.05 -4.94 5.18
N ILE A 591 15.97 -4.72 4.42
CA ILE A 591 15.25 -3.44 4.25
C ILE A 591 13.75 -3.56 4.60
N GLY A 592 13.40 -4.57 5.41
CA GLY A 592 12.04 -4.73 5.94
C GLY A 592 11.02 -5.36 4.99
N GLU A 593 11.40 -5.78 3.79
CA GLU A 593 10.52 -6.51 2.88
C GLU A 593 10.15 -7.87 3.44
N LYS A 594 8.89 -8.27 3.30
CA LYS A 594 8.38 -9.53 3.82
C LYS A 594 8.83 -10.70 2.94
N LEU A 595 9.53 -11.65 3.54
CA LEU A 595 9.94 -12.84 2.84
C LEU A 595 8.80 -13.85 2.75
N THR A 596 8.63 -14.44 1.57
CA THR A 596 7.56 -15.40 1.27
C THR A 596 8.11 -16.67 0.64
N THR A 597 7.38 -17.78 0.81
CA THR A 597 7.66 -19.06 0.15
C THR A 597 6.37 -19.69 -0.38
N ASN A 598 6.47 -20.53 -1.42
CA ASN A 598 5.30 -21.23 -1.95
C ASN A 598 4.85 -22.34 -0.98
N ILE A 599 3.55 -22.40 -0.71
CA ILE A 599 2.87 -23.48 -0.01
C ILE A 599 1.87 -24.14 -0.96
N LYS A 600 1.95 -25.45 -1.10
CA LYS A 600 1.20 -26.22 -2.09
C LYS A 600 -0.31 -26.01 -1.98
N ASP A 601 -0.87 -26.16 -0.79
CA ASP A 601 -2.32 -26.18 -0.55
C ASP A 601 -2.71 -25.30 0.64
N SER A 602 -3.48 -24.26 0.37
CA SER A 602 -4.04 -23.39 1.41
C SER A 602 -5.42 -22.88 1.02
N TYR A 603 -6.16 -22.33 1.99
CA TYR A 603 -7.43 -21.70 1.68
C TYR A 603 -7.75 -20.54 2.61
N ARG A 604 -8.56 -19.62 2.12
CA ARG A 604 -9.22 -18.53 2.85
C ARG A 604 -10.72 -18.63 2.64
N MET A 605 -11.49 -18.62 3.71
CA MET A 605 -12.95 -18.59 3.60
C MET A 605 -13.54 -17.70 4.68
N GLY A 606 -14.69 -17.10 4.39
CA GLY A 606 -15.29 -16.22 5.36
C GLY A 606 -16.67 -15.72 4.98
N VAL A 607 -17.21 -14.96 5.93
CA VAL A 607 -18.48 -14.24 5.82
C VAL A 607 -18.20 -12.77 6.05
N GLU A 608 -18.62 -11.92 5.12
CA GLU A 608 -18.61 -10.47 5.24
C GLU A 608 -20.04 -9.97 5.34
N ILE A 609 -20.32 -9.20 6.38
CA ILE A 609 -21.64 -8.64 6.65
C ILE A 609 -21.52 -7.12 6.66
N SER A 610 -22.45 -6.42 6.04
CA SER A 610 -22.56 -4.96 6.11
C SER A 610 -24.01 -4.58 6.34
N ALA A 611 -24.24 -3.59 7.20
CA ALA A 611 -25.57 -3.06 7.43
C ALA A 611 -25.50 -1.57 7.76
N GLY A 612 -26.52 -0.83 7.35
CA GLY A 612 -26.68 0.57 7.66
C GLY A 612 -28.14 0.93 7.84
N TRP A 613 -28.38 1.87 8.74
CA TRP A 613 -29.72 2.34 9.06
C TRP A 613 -29.72 3.85 9.34
N SER A 614 -30.57 4.58 8.65
CA SER A 614 -30.80 6.01 8.85
C SER A 614 -32.20 6.22 9.47
N PRO A 615 -32.35 6.02 10.80
CA PRO A 615 -33.66 6.16 11.48
C PRO A 615 -34.21 7.58 11.39
N LEU A 616 -33.32 8.55 11.31
CA LEU A 616 -33.64 9.97 11.24
C LEU A 616 -32.78 10.64 10.16
N LYS A 617 -33.24 11.74 9.59
CA LYS A 617 -32.53 12.46 8.53
C LYS A 617 -31.15 12.97 8.96
N TRP A 618 -30.88 13.05 10.25
CA TRP A 618 -29.66 13.58 10.86
C TRP A 618 -28.84 12.49 11.56
N LEU A 619 -29.24 11.22 11.53
CA LEU A 619 -28.56 10.10 12.18
C LEU A 619 -28.45 8.91 11.23
N THR A 620 -27.22 8.45 11.00
CA THR A 620 -26.92 7.19 10.30
C THR A 620 -26.06 6.32 11.19
N ILE A 621 -26.39 5.05 11.28
CA ILE A 621 -25.64 4.00 12.00
C ILE A 621 -25.27 2.94 10.99
N GLU A 622 -23.99 2.64 10.87
CA GLU A 622 -23.46 1.64 9.95
C GLU A 622 -22.51 0.68 10.65
N GLY A 623 -22.39 -0.52 10.13
CA GLY A 623 -21.40 -1.45 10.61
C GLY A 623 -21.06 -2.51 9.58
N ASN A 624 -19.87 -3.06 9.71
CA ASN A 624 -19.47 -4.22 8.95
C ASN A 624 -18.63 -5.19 9.79
N ALA A 625 -18.67 -6.45 9.39
CA ALA A 625 -17.94 -7.53 10.02
C ALA A 625 -17.38 -8.44 8.93
N ALA A 626 -16.12 -8.83 9.06
CA ALA A 626 -15.50 -9.92 8.31
C ALA A 626 -15.07 -10.99 9.31
N LEU A 627 -15.66 -12.17 9.18
CA LEU A 627 -15.33 -13.36 9.97
C LEU A 627 -14.72 -14.38 9.04
N SER A 628 -13.48 -14.85 9.33
CA SER A 628 -12.75 -15.69 8.40
C SER A 628 -11.99 -16.84 9.08
N LYS A 629 -11.76 -17.88 8.27
CA LYS A 629 -10.88 -19.00 8.56
C LYS A 629 -9.88 -19.14 7.44
N ASN A 630 -8.59 -19.06 7.76
CA ASN A 630 -7.50 -19.01 6.79
C ASN A 630 -6.48 -20.08 7.19
N LYS A 631 -6.31 -21.12 6.38
CA LYS A 631 -5.53 -22.30 6.77
C LYS A 631 -4.59 -22.77 5.66
N ILE A 632 -3.43 -23.27 6.09
CA ILE A 632 -2.55 -24.13 5.30
C ILE A 632 -2.92 -25.56 5.64
N LYS A 633 -3.09 -26.43 4.62
CA LYS A 633 -3.48 -27.83 4.85
C LYS A 633 -2.33 -28.68 5.35
N ASP A 634 -1.15 -28.45 4.81
CA ASP A 634 0.05 -29.23 5.01
C ASP A 634 1.28 -28.32 4.82
N PHE A 635 2.13 -28.23 5.84
CA PHE A 635 3.22 -27.28 5.87
C PHE A 635 4.44 -27.83 6.62
N ASP A 636 5.58 -27.83 5.94
CA ASP A 636 6.89 -28.10 6.51
C ASP A 636 7.62 -26.77 6.76
N GLU A 637 7.78 -26.43 8.04
CA GLU A 637 8.58 -25.28 8.43
C GLU A 637 10.05 -25.69 8.53
N VAL A 638 10.92 -24.92 7.85
CA VAL A 638 12.38 -25.07 7.95
C VAL A 638 12.88 -24.10 9.02
N VAL A 639 13.22 -24.61 10.19
CA VAL A 639 13.67 -23.82 11.35
C VAL A 639 15.19 -23.82 11.41
N GLU A 640 15.80 -22.64 11.41
CA GLU A 640 17.25 -22.49 11.65
C GLU A 640 17.61 -23.11 12.99
N THR A 641 18.69 -23.90 13.02
CA THR A 641 19.12 -24.64 14.20
C THR A 641 20.60 -24.33 14.46
N TYR A 642 20.91 -24.06 15.71
CA TYR A 642 22.24 -23.69 16.19
C TYR A 642 22.62 -24.53 17.41
N ASP A 643 23.93 -24.75 17.61
CA ASP A 643 24.42 -25.25 18.90
C ASP A 643 24.37 -24.16 19.99
N ALA A 644 24.77 -24.51 21.23
CA ALA A 644 24.77 -23.56 22.35
C ALA A 644 25.71 -22.36 22.15
N ASP A 645 26.68 -22.47 21.27
CA ASP A 645 27.62 -21.40 20.90
C ASP A 645 27.21 -20.60 19.65
N TRP A 646 25.99 -20.80 19.16
CA TRP A 646 25.44 -20.20 17.93
C TRP A 646 26.22 -20.56 16.66
N ASN A 647 26.80 -21.75 16.59
CA ASN A 647 27.29 -22.28 15.33
C ASN A 647 26.16 -22.93 14.54
N ASP A 648 26.16 -22.73 13.23
CA ASP A 648 25.16 -23.27 12.31
C ASP A 648 25.14 -24.81 12.39
N LEU A 649 23.97 -25.38 12.57
CA LEU A 649 23.63 -26.80 12.41
C LEU A 649 22.71 -26.99 11.21
N ASP A 650 22.47 -28.24 10.82
CA ASP A 650 21.46 -28.54 9.80
C ASP A 650 20.07 -28.06 10.29
N PRO A 651 19.29 -27.36 9.43
CA PRO A 651 17.98 -26.88 9.81
C PRO A 651 17.04 -28.02 10.24
N THR A 652 16.23 -27.76 11.25
CA THR A 652 15.19 -28.70 11.70
C THR A 652 13.93 -28.48 10.88
N VAL A 653 13.39 -29.57 10.30
CA VAL A 653 12.10 -29.51 9.60
C VAL A 653 10.99 -29.95 10.55
N ILE A 654 9.97 -29.11 10.70
CA ILE A 654 8.81 -29.37 11.57
C ILE A 654 7.55 -29.34 10.73
N HIS A 655 6.80 -30.45 10.79
CA HIS A 655 5.55 -30.61 10.06
C HIS A 655 4.35 -30.09 10.83
N TYR A 656 3.46 -29.34 10.17
CA TYR A 656 2.21 -28.83 10.70
C TYR A 656 1.04 -29.21 9.80
N ASP A 657 0.02 -29.81 10.39
CA ASP A 657 -1.26 -30.06 9.75
C ASP A 657 -2.24 -28.92 10.02
N ASN A 658 -2.89 -28.39 8.97
CA ASN A 658 -4.03 -27.49 9.09
C ASN A 658 -3.78 -26.23 9.95
N SER A 659 -2.58 -25.64 9.85
CA SER A 659 -2.17 -24.46 10.61
C SER A 659 -2.81 -23.16 10.08
N THR A 660 -2.89 -22.11 10.91
CA THR A 660 -3.43 -20.81 10.51
C THR A 660 -2.40 -19.99 9.74
N LEU A 661 -2.81 -19.43 8.60
CA LEU A 661 -2.00 -18.51 7.82
C LEU A 661 -1.61 -17.27 8.65
N ALA A 662 -0.34 -16.90 8.60
CA ALA A 662 0.19 -15.69 9.23
C ALA A 662 -0.59 -14.43 8.81
N PHE A 663 -0.66 -13.44 9.69
CA PHE A 663 -1.29 -12.14 9.46
C PHE A 663 -2.75 -12.20 8.96
N SER A 664 -3.47 -13.24 9.35
CA SER A 664 -4.85 -13.49 8.92
C SER A 664 -5.77 -13.54 10.14
N PRO A 665 -6.22 -12.38 10.65
CA PRO A 665 -7.13 -12.33 11.81
C PRO A 665 -8.46 -12.99 11.47
N SER A 666 -9.04 -13.71 12.44
CA SER A 666 -10.32 -14.39 12.28
C SER A 666 -11.54 -13.46 12.31
N ALA A 667 -11.38 -12.23 12.83
CA ALA A 667 -12.45 -11.25 12.91
C ALA A 667 -11.92 -9.83 12.74
N ILE A 668 -12.58 -9.04 11.86
CA ILE A 668 -12.39 -7.61 11.67
C ILE A 668 -13.77 -6.97 11.70
N LEU A 669 -13.98 -6.02 12.62
CA LEU A 669 -15.27 -5.36 12.81
C LEU A 669 -15.11 -3.85 12.72
N ASN A 670 -16.05 -3.17 12.05
CA ASN A 670 -16.16 -1.73 12.04
C ASN A 670 -17.58 -1.30 12.41
N GLY A 671 -17.70 -0.25 13.22
CA GLY A 671 -18.97 0.38 13.56
C GLY A 671 -18.87 1.89 13.42
N PHE A 672 -19.88 2.52 12.84
CA PHE A 672 -19.94 3.95 12.56
C PHE A 672 -21.25 4.55 13.08
N VAL A 673 -21.16 5.75 13.63
CA VAL A 673 -22.32 6.59 13.93
C VAL A 673 -22.04 7.97 13.32
N ASP A 674 -22.86 8.36 12.37
CA ASP A 674 -22.80 9.67 11.70
C ASP A 674 -24.01 10.50 12.13
N PHE A 675 -23.71 11.61 12.77
CA PHE A 675 -24.67 12.62 13.15
C PHE A 675 -24.42 13.87 12.30
N HIS A 676 -25.44 14.36 11.59
CA HIS A 676 -25.34 15.58 10.80
C HIS A 676 -26.59 16.46 10.93
N PHE A 677 -26.38 17.73 11.19
CA PHE A 677 -27.45 18.71 11.32
C PHE A 677 -27.00 20.07 10.80
N GLY A 678 -27.68 20.58 9.79
CA GLY A 678 -27.26 21.80 9.11
C GLY A 678 -25.87 21.65 8.51
N GLY A 679 -24.97 22.57 8.84
CA GLY A 679 -23.54 22.51 8.44
C GLY A 679 -22.67 21.63 9.35
N PHE A 680 -23.19 21.11 10.45
CA PHE A 680 -22.43 20.32 11.43
C PHE A 680 -22.51 18.82 11.12
N GLN A 681 -21.37 18.13 11.23
CA GLN A 681 -21.27 16.68 11.16
C GLN A 681 -20.34 16.16 12.26
N ALA A 682 -20.76 15.08 12.92
CA ALA A 682 -19.93 14.32 13.87
C ALA A 682 -19.97 12.84 13.50
N VAL A 683 -18.81 12.24 13.31
CA VAL A 683 -18.68 10.81 12.97
C VAL A 683 -17.88 10.12 14.06
N TRP A 684 -18.45 9.06 14.62
CA TRP A 684 -17.75 8.09 15.47
C TRP A 684 -17.43 6.84 14.69
N HIS A 685 -16.22 6.31 14.82
CA HIS A 685 -15.78 5.05 14.20
C HIS A 685 -15.05 4.18 15.23
N THR A 686 -15.46 2.93 15.36
CA THR A 686 -14.75 1.92 16.17
C THR A 686 -14.33 0.76 15.27
N ASN A 687 -13.08 0.37 15.37
CA ASN A 687 -12.50 -0.78 14.66
C ASN A 687 -11.98 -1.81 15.68
N TYR A 688 -12.30 -3.08 15.46
CA TYR A 688 -11.77 -4.22 16.19
C TYR A 688 -11.07 -5.19 15.23
N VAL A 689 -9.89 -5.65 15.63
CA VAL A 689 -9.12 -6.69 14.92
C VAL A 689 -8.75 -7.78 15.93
N SER A 690 -9.05 -9.03 15.62
CA SER A 690 -8.68 -10.19 16.45
C SER A 690 -7.17 -10.45 16.39
N ARG A 691 -6.69 -11.41 17.23
CA ARG A 691 -5.29 -11.86 17.25
C ARG A 691 -4.79 -12.18 15.83
N GLN A 692 -3.52 -11.86 15.55
CA GLN A 692 -2.82 -12.21 14.32
C GLN A 692 -1.56 -13.00 14.68
N TYR A 693 -1.38 -14.18 14.11
CA TYR A 693 -0.12 -14.92 14.20
C TYR A 693 0.92 -14.28 13.28
N LEU A 694 2.17 -14.23 13.70
CA LEU A 694 3.26 -13.63 12.92
C LEU A 694 3.94 -14.62 11.98
N ASP A 695 3.82 -15.93 12.28
CA ASP A 695 4.25 -17.04 11.44
C ASP A 695 3.10 -18.04 11.22
N ASN A 696 3.35 -19.08 10.43
CA ASN A 696 2.35 -20.08 10.07
C ASN A 696 2.24 -21.24 11.07
N THR A 697 2.79 -21.11 12.28
CA THR A 697 2.84 -22.20 13.29
C THR A 697 1.68 -22.16 14.29
N GLU A 698 0.85 -21.10 14.22
CA GLU A 698 -0.29 -20.89 15.15
C GLU A 698 0.13 -20.75 16.63
N ASN A 699 1.38 -20.35 16.89
CA ASN A 699 1.90 -20.17 18.23
C ASN A 699 1.46 -18.81 18.82
N SER A 700 0.76 -18.86 19.95
CA SER A 700 0.24 -17.64 20.60
C SER A 700 1.31 -16.70 21.15
N LYS A 701 2.53 -17.19 21.46
CA LYS A 701 3.66 -16.37 21.89
C LYS A 701 4.22 -15.54 20.73
N ARG A 702 4.14 -16.05 19.50
CA ARG A 702 4.56 -15.39 18.28
C ARG A 702 3.36 -14.78 17.53
N SER A 703 2.62 -13.91 18.24
CA SER A 703 1.40 -13.30 17.73
C SER A 703 1.22 -11.87 18.22
N LEU A 704 0.42 -11.10 17.48
CA LEU A 704 -0.06 -9.78 17.90
C LEU A 704 -1.39 -9.95 18.64
N PRO A 705 -1.56 -9.36 19.85
CA PRO A 705 -2.82 -9.36 20.57
C PRO A 705 -3.94 -8.65 19.79
N SER A 706 -5.20 -9.00 20.08
CA SER A 706 -6.36 -8.27 19.55
C SER A 706 -6.38 -6.83 20.05
N TYR A 707 -6.92 -5.94 19.23
CA TYR A 707 -7.10 -4.55 19.61
C TYR A 707 -8.46 -4.00 19.18
N CYS A 708 -8.92 -2.98 19.92
CA CYS A 708 -10.11 -2.19 19.60
C CYS A 708 -9.75 -0.72 19.71
N VAL A 709 -10.00 0.05 18.66
CA VAL A 709 -9.63 1.47 18.56
C VAL A 709 -10.84 2.29 18.12
N SER A 710 -11.09 3.40 18.81
CA SER A 710 -12.17 4.32 18.48
C SER A 710 -11.62 5.68 18.06
N ASN A 711 -12.23 6.24 17.03
CA ASN A 711 -11.89 7.53 16.45
C ASN A 711 -13.16 8.40 16.36
N ALA A 712 -13.02 9.73 16.35
CA ALA A 712 -14.12 10.64 16.08
C ALA A 712 -13.66 11.78 15.17
N SER A 713 -14.55 12.33 14.38
CA SER A 713 -14.33 13.55 13.63
C SER A 713 -15.53 14.49 13.78
N LEU A 714 -15.24 15.79 13.87
CA LEU A 714 -16.21 16.87 13.92
C LEU A 714 -15.93 17.80 12.74
N ASN A 715 -16.92 18.08 11.92
CA ASN A 715 -16.81 19.02 10.81
C ASN A 715 -17.93 20.06 10.90
N TYR A 716 -17.61 21.28 10.52
CA TYR A 716 -18.58 22.35 10.38
C TYR A 716 -18.38 23.08 9.06
N THR A 717 -19.39 23.06 8.20
CA THR A 717 -19.41 23.74 6.92
C THR A 717 -20.18 25.05 7.03
N LEU A 718 -19.50 26.16 6.80
CA LEU A 718 -20.05 27.51 6.82
C LEU A 718 -20.26 27.99 5.37
N ASP A 719 -21.48 28.34 4.99
CA ASP A 719 -21.74 29.08 3.75
C ASP A 719 -21.26 30.53 3.91
N SER A 720 -20.14 30.84 3.25
CA SER A 720 -19.45 32.12 3.36
C SER A 720 -19.81 33.11 2.24
N LYS A 721 -20.74 32.75 1.32
CA LYS A 721 -21.12 33.61 0.18
C LYS A 721 -21.58 35.01 0.59
N ASN A 722 -22.25 35.13 1.72
CA ASN A 722 -22.78 36.39 2.20
C ASN A 722 -21.75 37.29 2.92
N MET A 723 -20.52 36.79 3.13
CA MET A 723 -19.48 37.54 3.83
C MET A 723 -18.70 38.50 2.92
N ASN A 724 -18.92 38.50 1.59
CA ASN A 724 -18.26 39.33 0.60
C ASN A 724 -16.70 39.26 0.60
N ILE A 725 -16.14 38.13 1.02
CA ILE A 725 -14.68 37.91 1.11
C ILE A 725 -14.15 37.06 -0.05
N GLY A 726 -14.99 36.80 -1.08
CA GLY A 726 -14.64 35.96 -2.22
C GLY A 726 -14.65 34.46 -1.95
N VAL A 727 -14.83 34.02 -0.70
CA VAL A 727 -14.93 32.61 -0.31
C VAL A 727 -16.40 32.18 -0.33
N LYS A 728 -16.70 31.09 -1.05
CA LYS A 728 -18.05 30.53 -1.15
C LYS A 728 -18.37 29.64 0.06
N GLU A 729 -17.42 28.85 0.49
CA GLU A 729 -17.60 27.89 1.58
C GLU A 729 -16.31 27.77 2.41
N THR A 730 -16.48 27.72 3.73
CA THR A 730 -15.40 27.43 4.68
C THR A 730 -15.75 26.18 5.47
N VAL A 731 -14.86 25.19 5.48
CA VAL A 731 -15.01 23.96 6.27
C VAL A 731 -13.97 23.94 7.38
N PHE A 732 -14.43 23.83 8.62
CA PHE A 732 -13.61 23.58 9.79
C PHE A 732 -13.74 22.11 10.19
N GLY A 733 -12.65 21.46 10.55
CA GLY A 733 -12.69 20.08 11.00
C GLY A 733 -11.71 19.82 12.14
N VAL A 734 -12.07 18.85 12.99
CA VAL A 734 -11.19 18.29 14.02
C VAL A 734 -11.36 16.79 14.03
N SER A 735 -10.26 16.05 13.98
CA SER A 735 -10.26 14.59 14.11
C SER A 735 -9.50 14.14 15.35
N PHE A 736 -10.06 13.17 16.05
CA PHE A 736 -9.50 12.52 17.22
C PHE A 736 -9.30 11.05 16.87
N ASN A 737 -8.07 10.57 16.93
CA ASN A 737 -7.79 9.16 16.68
C ASN A 737 -7.37 8.47 17.99
N ASN A 738 -7.74 7.19 18.10
CA ASN A 738 -7.45 6.37 19.27
C ASN A 738 -7.83 7.08 20.59
N ILE A 739 -9.12 7.48 20.69
CA ILE A 739 -9.66 8.31 21.79
C ILE A 739 -9.37 7.71 23.16
N PHE A 740 -9.38 6.37 23.28
CA PHE A 740 -9.11 5.67 24.53
C PHE A 740 -7.63 5.39 24.78
N ASN A 741 -6.73 5.98 23.96
CA ASN A 741 -5.29 5.86 24.09
C ASN A 741 -4.81 4.40 24.19
N LYS A 742 -5.41 3.49 23.37
CA LYS A 742 -5.03 2.09 23.33
C LYS A 742 -3.61 1.92 22.80
N ARG A 743 -2.78 1.19 23.52
CA ARG A 743 -1.46 0.78 23.05
C ARG A 743 -1.59 -0.53 22.28
N TYR A 744 -1.08 -0.56 21.07
CA TYR A 744 -1.15 -1.76 20.22
C TYR A 744 -0.12 -1.71 19.11
N ALA A 745 0.26 -2.88 18.62
CA ALA A 745 0.97 -3.05 17.37
C ALA A 745 -0.01 -3.64 16.33
N ALA A 746 -0.09 -3.01 15.18
CA ALA A 746 -1.00 -3.45 14.13
C ALA A 746 -0.35 -4.46 13.18
N ASN A 747 0.98 -4.54 13.17
CA ASN A 747 1.79 -5.47 12.39
C ASN A 747 3.08 -5.78 13.15
N GLY A 748 3.90 -6.68 12.60
CA GLY A 748 5.21 -7.04 13.13
C GLY A 748 5.89 -8.08 12.25
N TRP A 749 7.03 -8.55 12.69
CA TRP A 749 7.75 -9.70 12.13
C TRP A 749 8.24 -10.58 13.27
N VAL A 750 8.61 -11.81 12.98
CA VAL A 750 9.20 -12.73 13.93
C VAL A 750 10.37 -13.47 13.32
N TYR A 751 11.47 -13.53 14.05
CA TYR A 751 12.54 -14.48 13.84
C TYR A 751 12.46 -15.55 14.93
N SER A 752 12.63 -16.82 14.58
CA SER A 752 12.71 -17.90 15.56
C SER A 752 13.72 -18.96 15.16
N ALA A 753 14.35 -19.61 16.14
CA ALA A 753 15.39 -20.61 15.92
C ALA A 753 15.36 -21.64 17.06
N ILE A 754 15.92 -22.81 16.80
CA ILE A 754 16.23 -23.81 17.82
C ILE A 754 17.71 -23.64 18.17
N VAL A 755 18.03 -23.38 19.46
CA VAL A 755 19.40 -23.08 19.91
C VAL A 755 19.79 -23.98 21.07
N GLY A 756 20.81 -24.83 20.87
CA GLY A 756 21.27 -25.77 21.88
C GLY A 756 20.20 -26.73 22.35
N ASP A 757 20.46 -27.41 23.50
CA ASP A 757 19.55 -28.41 24.08
C ASP A 757 18.39 -27.79 24.88
N ASP A 758 18.48 -26.49 25.20
CA ASP A 758 17.49 -25.78 26.03
C ASP A 758 16.28 -25.31 25.21
N TYR A 759 16.37 -25.29 23.88
CA TYR A 759 15.32 -24.88 22.99
C TYR A 759 14.76 -26.07 22.19
N SER A 760 13.47 -26.25 22.30
CA SER A 760 12.68 -27.24 21.56
C SER A 760 11.67 -26.50 20.65
N ASN A 761 10.90 -27.26 19.87
CA ASN A 761 9.82 -26.67 19.08
C ASN A 761 8.82 -25.83 19.93
N ASP A 762 8.52 -26.26 21.16
CA ASP A 762 7.58 -25.58 22.05
C ASP A 762 8.21 -24.37 22.77
N ASN A 763 9.53 -24.38 22.96
CA ASN A 763 10.29 -23.34 23.66
C ASN A 763 11.49 -22.88 22.84
N ARG A 764 11.31 -22.62 21.54
CA ARG A 764 12.40 -22.11 20.72
C ARG A 764 12.67 -20.63 21.01
N TYR A 765 13.88 -20.23 20.76
CA TYR A 765 14.28 -18.84 20.71
C TYR A 765 13.38 -18.07 19.75
N TYR A 766 12.91 -16.87 20.12
CA TYR A 766 12.23 -15.96 19.20
C TYR A 766 12.50 -14.50 19.54
N GLN A 767 12.48 -13.67 18.49
CA GLN A 767 12.48 -12.22 18.56
C GLN A 767 11.35 -11.67 17.69
N ILE A 768 10.58 -10.75 18.24
CA ILE A 768 9.47 -10.08 17.53
C ILE A 768 9.84 -8.61 17.36
N GLY A 769 9.67 -8.08 16.14
CA GLY A 769 9.64 -6.64 15.87
C GLY A 769 8.19 -6.17 15.79
N TYR A 770 7.73 -5.43 16.77
CA TYR A 770 6.39 -4.87 16.83
C TYR A 770 6.34 -3.55 16.07
N ILE A 771 5.36 -3.38 15.18
CA ILE A 771 5.07 -2.09 14.49
C ILE A 771 3.96 -1.38 15.26
N PRO A 772 4.29 -0.47 16.20
CA PRO A 772 3.31 0.15 17.06
C PRO A 772 2.60 1.30 16.38
N MET A 773 1.31 1.43 16.69
CA MET A 773 0.51 2.59 16.31
C MET A 773 0.44 3.60 17.45
N ALA A 774 0.35 4.88 17.09
CA ALA A 774 0.26 5.97 18.07
C ALA A 774 -0.96 5.82 19.01
N GLY A 775 -0.80 6.27 20.23
CA GLY A 775 -1.90 6.46 21.16
C GLY A 775 -2.86 7.56 20.69
N PHE A 776 -3.43 8.31 21.63
CA PHE A 776 -4.32 9.42 21.31
C PHE A 776 -3.64 10.49 20.45
N THR A 777 -4.28 10.87 19.33
CA THR A 777 -3.83 11.97 18.46
C THR A 777 -5.00 12.87 18.07
N VAL A 778 -4.70 14.13 17.83
CA VAL A 778 -5.67 15.14 17.37
C VAL A 778 -5.13 15.89 16.17
N MET A 779 -6.01 16.24 15.21
CA MET A 779 -5.68 17.05 14.04
C MET A 779 -6.83 18.01 13.72
N GLY A 780 -6.54 19.32 13.65
CA GLY A 780 -7.45 20.35 13.20
C GLY A 780 -7.21 20.70 11.74
N ASN A 781 -8.26 21.06 11.00
CA ASN A 781 -8.16 21.47 9.60
C ASN A 781 -9.09 22.62 9.24
N ILE A 782 -8.71 23.33 8.18
CA ILE A 782 -9.53 24.36 7.54
C ILE A 782 -9.45 24.20 6.01
N THR A 783 -10.57 24.36 5.32
CA THR A 783 -10.65 24.37 3.86
C THR A 783 -11.45 25.58 3.40
N LEU A 784 -10.92 26.31 2.44
CA LEU A 784 -11.55 27.46 1.80
C LEU A 784 -11.86 27.12 0.34
N LYS A 785 -13.11 27.33 -0.09
CA LYS A 785 -13.55 27.13 -1.48
C LYS A 785 -13.99 28.47 -2.07
N PHE A 786 -13.45 28.80 -3.24
CA PHE A 786 -13.66 30.05 -3.97
C PHE A 786 -14.50 29.87 -5.23
#